data_ed8b776f2bf55d09117384b1ab09fcad
#
_entry.id   ed8b776f2bf55d09117384b1ab09fcad
#
_cell.length_a   1.000
_cell.length_b   1.000
_cell.length_c   1.000
_cell.angle_alpha   90.00
_cell.angle_beta   90.00
_cell.angle_gamma   90.00
#
_symmetry.space_group_name_H-M   'P 1'
#
loop_
_entity.id
_entity.type
_entity.pdbx_description
1 polymer ?
#
loop_
_entity_poly.entity_id
_entity_poly.type
_entity_poly.pdbx_seq_one_letter_code
_entity_poly.pdbx_strand_id
1 'polypeptide(L)'
;MKPPYEESGEFFTEADTRAKLIDPALYRQGWTEAHIRREQTAGTIELTEDGAERLAPGRIDYVLRLPISDGTQPVAVAYVEAKRENALPIEGIGQAQNYQKRLHVAFVFSTNGSQFVEYDASSGLTSQPRPMEQFPTPADLRERYEHVKGFKLSSAEAKALLMPYSRGEATRRYYQDAAIRAVLEKIAARKLMWNRALLSLATGAGKTFIAVNLLKKIADAGQLQRALFLCDRDELRTQALGAFAAEFGADAAEVYAEPDGRNHARNARVHIATYQTLDVASVDDTASFLLTHYPQGYFSHIVIDECHRSAWGKWSVVLQHFASAIQIGLTATPRSVMLSAAKEEASEQSVGPLIPWEDRQLLADNHRYFGDPVYEYTLIQGIEDGYLAPPDIHTFDLYHDNHQHAERLRRITGADLKGKKVTDSATGQLVQEAQADYAPAEIEKRLLMPERVHAMCVHLFEQLLAHGGPEQKTIVFCVRDSHAEEVARRLRDLYRDWCQAQGAEPKSDYAFRCTQKAGDAKSTTADLRGSVTSHFVACTVELLSTGVDVPVVENIVFFKYLSSPILFAQMLGRGTRLHAETEKLMFRVFDYTGATDLFGFDYQTKLKKKTGGGKKNGPPAPPPKKVEGVTIRVEPTGRYLVAVIDGDPRKVSVEEYRQRLAARLLHFAPDVATFRARWLVPDRRQELLDAIVQSGLSPKALAEIEELQACDLFDVLGEVGYALQRRTRAERAFMFHTKNSGWLAPLSLPAQATLKAIANQFGKGGTEALESAAIWDAPEVAKAGGLPVLKKLAQLGKPHEILDQTKERLFVA
;
A
#
# COMPACT_ATOMS: atom_id res chain seq x y z
N MET A 1 -18.69 24.04 43.00
CA MET A 1 -17.64 24.98 42.58
C MET A 1 -17.52 24.84 41.09
N LYS A 2 -17.86 25.88 40.31
CA LYS A 2 -17.62 25.91 38.89
C LYS A 2 -16.10 25.99 38.66
N PRO A 3 -15.54 25.33 37.64
CA PRO A 3 -14.10 25.43 37.35
C PRO A 3 -13.74 26.87 36.93
N PRO A 4 -12.48 27.33 37.17
CA PRO A 4 -12.05 28.72 37.05
C PRO A 4 -11.83 29.30 35.66
N TYR A 5 -12.44 28.72 34.57
CA TYR A 5 -12.19 29.10 33.20
C TYR A 5 -13.44 29.51 32.38
N GLU A 6 -14.40 30.19 33.03
CA GLU A 6 -15.59 30.73 32.33
C GLU A 6 -15.37 32.14 31.71
N GLU A 7 -14.16 32.58 31.42
CA GLU A 7 -13.95 33.97 30.91
C GLU A 7 -13.55 34.12 29.44
N SER A 8 -13.46 33.06 28.64
CA SER A 8 -13.10 33.24 27.21
C SER A 8 -13.95 32.53 26.19
N GLY A 9 -15.12 32.07 26.45
CA GLY A 9 -16.09 31.58 25.42
C GLY A 9 -15.53 30.65 24.29
N GLU A 10 -14.27 30.25 24.35
CA GLU A 10 -13.60 29.37 23.36
C GLU A 10 -13.56 27.95 23.93
N PHE A 11 -14.17 27.02 23.19
CA PHE A 11 -14.04 25.58 23.45
C PHE A 11 -12.61 25.11 23.23
N PHE A 12 -12.19 24.10 23.98
CA PHE A 12 -10.88 23.49 23.86
C PHE A 12 -10.66 22.90 22.46
N THR A 13 -9.44 23.09 21.93
CA THR A 13 -8.99 22.34 20.76
C THR A 13 -8.96 20.85 21.08
N GLU A 14 -8.86 20.00 20.08
CA GLU A 14 -8.77 18.56 20.31
C GLU A 14 -7.53 18.19 21.15
N ALA A 15 -6.40 18.85 20.93
CA ALA A 15 -5.19 18.66 21.72
C ALA A 15 -5.38 19.09 23.19
N ASP A 16 -6.04 20.22 23.42
CA ASP A 16 -6.39 20.68 24.77
C ASP A 16 -7.43 19.76 25.42
N THR A 17 -8.43 19.30 24.67
CA THR A 17 -9.45 18.36 25.17
C THR A 17 -8.79 17.06 25.63
N ARG A 18 -7.82 16.56 24.86
CA ARG A 18 -7.02 15.38 25.28
C ARG A 18 -6.31 15.62 26.60
N ALA A 19 -5.50 16.67 26.66
CA ALA A 19 -4.64 16.93 27.83
C ALA A 19 -5.41 17.34 29.08
N LYS A 20 -6.50 18.13 28.94
CA LYS A 20 -7.19 18.76 30.08
C LYS A 20 -8.43 18.00 30.53
N LEU A 21 -9.09 17.23 29.64
CA LEU A 21 -10.32 16.52 29.93
C LEU A 21 -10.19 15.00 29.85
N ILE A 22 -9.67 14.47 28.70
CA ILE A 22 -9.64 13.02 28.46
C ILE A 22 -8.58 12.34 29.34
N ASP A 23 -7.32 12.78 29.29
CA ASP A 23 -6.24 12.18 30.10
C ASP A 23 -6.59 12.15 31.60
N PRO A 24 -7.03 13.25 32.24
CA PRO A 24 -7.44 13.21 33.64
C PRO A 24 -8.65 12.32 33.93
N ALA A 25 -9.59 12.20 32.95
CA ALA A 25 -10.75 11.34 33.11
C ALA A 25 -10.35 9.86 33.06
N LEU A 26 -9.47 9.47 32.12
CA LEU A 26 -8.93 8.12 32.06
C LEU A 26 -8.14 7.77 33.33
N TYR A 27 -7.30 8.69 33.82
CA TYR A 27 -6.53 8.44 35.05
C TYR A 27 -7.43 8.23 36.28
N ARG A 28 -8.55 8.97 36.40
CA ARG A 28 -9.54 8.76 37.45
C ARG A 28 -10.18 7.37 37.42
N GLN A 29 -10.29 6.78 36.22
CA GLN A 29 -10.78 5.41 36.03
C GLN A 29 -9.70 4.35 36.20
N GLY A 30 -8.49 4.73 36.64
CA GLY A 30 -7.39 3.81 36.93
C GLY A 30 -6.52 3.48 35.71
N TRP A 31 -6.73 4.13 34.57
CA TRP A 31 -5.80 4.05 33.44
C TRP A 31 -4.55 4.88 33.75
N THR A 32 -3.36 4.33 33.49
CA THR A 32 -2.07 5.01 33.69
C THR A 32 -1.31 5.05 32.39
N GLU A 33 -0.19 5.78 32.29
CA GLU A 33 0.66 5.80 31.12
C GLU A 33 1.19 4.39 30.74
N ALA A 34 1.31 3.46 31.67
CA ALA A 34 1.63 2.06 31.36
C ALA A 34 0.52 1.35 30.57
N HIS A 35 -0.73 1.78 30.74
CA HIS A 35 -1.89 1.26 30.00
C HIS A 35 -2.13 1.97 28.68
N ILE A 36 -1.67 3.21 28.54
CA ILE A 36 -1.98 4.06 27.40
C ILE A 36 -0.79 4.08 26.44
N ARG A 37 -1.07 3.83 25.17
CA ARG A 37 -0.10 4.05 24.07
C ARG A 37 -0.73 4.98 23.06
N ARG A 38 0.05 5.97 22.66
CA ARG A 38 -0.30 6.88 21.57
C ARG A 38 0.52 6.47 20.36
N GLU A 39 -0.14 5.93 19.34
CA GLU A 39 0.52 5.46 18.12
C GLU A 39 0.63 6.60 17.10
N GLN A 40 1.56 6.44 16.17
CA GLN A 40 1.71 7.30 15.01
C GLN A 40 1.85 6.45 13.75
N THR A 41 1.25 6.89 12.66
CA THR A 41 1.55 6.37 11.33
C THR A 41 2.87 6.97 10.85
N ALA A 42 3.43 6.44 9.76
CA ALA A 42 4.64 7.02 9.19
C ALA A 42 4.40 8.34 8.44
N GLY A 43 3.16 8.79 8.35
CA GLY A 43 2.71 9.91 7.52
C GLY A 43 2.32 9.42 6.13
N THR A 44 1.13 9.81 5.67
CA THR A 44 0.64 9.49 4.32
C THR A 44 1.64 9.99 3.29
N ILE A 45 1.87 9.21 2.24
CA ILE A 45 2.70 9.62 1.11
C ILE A 45 1.76 10.11 0.02
N GLU A 46 1.90 11.37 -0.36
CA GLU A 46 1.20 11.99 -1.47
C GLU A 46 2.10 12.04 -2.70
N LEU A 47 1.49 11.81 -3.88
CA LEU A 47 2.19 11.91 -5.16
C LEU A 47 2.31 13.39 -5.53
N THR A 48 3.49 13.80 -6.00
CA THR A 48 3.79 15.14 -6.51
C THR A 48 4.18 15.07 -7.98
N GLU A 49 4.23 16.21 -8.68
CA GLU A 49 4.71 16.24 -10.06
C GLU A 49 6.14 15.74 -10.20
N ASP A 50 6.99 16.19 -9.29
CA ASP A 50 8.41 15.84 -9.28
C ASP A 50 8.68 14.50 -8.56
N GLY A 51 7.62 13.84 -8.02
CA GLY A 51 7.81 12.60 -7.27
C GLY A 51 6.72 12.33 -6.24
N ALA A 52 7.08 12.30 -4.98
CA ALA A 52 6.16 12.11 -3.86
C ALA A 52 6.71 12.74 -2.59
N GLU A 53 5.84 13.24 -1.74
CA GLU A 53 6.19 13.80 -0.44
C GLU A 53 5.53 13.02 0.69
N ARG A 54 6.19 12.99 1.85
CA ARG A 54 5.63 12.40 3.06
C ARG A 54 5.02 13.49 3.93
N LEU A 55 3.73 13.37 4.21
CA LEU A 55 3.06 14.24 5.15
C LEU A 55 3.50 13.96 6.60
N ALA A 56 3.16 14.88 7.50
CA ALA A 56 3.36 14.66 8.92
C ALA A 56 2.69 13.34 9.37
N PRO A 57 3.30 12.61 10.33
CA PRO A 57 2.71 11.39 10.85
C PRO A 57 1.29 11.62 11.36
N GLY A 58 0.35 10.80 10.89
CA GLY A 58 -1.00 10.75 11.43
C GLY A 58 -0.96 10.23 12.88
N ARG A 59 -1.89 10.70 13.69
CA ARG A 59 -1.94 10.32 15.11
C ARG A 59 -3.09 9.34 15.34
N ILE A 60 -2.79 8.23 15.98
CA ILE A 60 -3.75 7.29 16.56
C ILE A 60 -3.89 7.69 18.03
N ASP A 61 -5.06 8.18 18.46
CA ASP A 61 -5.21 8.85 19.74
C ASP A 61 -4.81 7.99 20.94
N TYR A 62 -5.63 7.02 21.33
CA TYR A 62 -5.34 6.20 22.49
C TYR A 62 -5.56 4.72 22.19
N VAL A 63 -4.51 3.92 22.30
CA VAL A 63 -4.61 2.47 22.36
C VAL A 63 -4.51 2.05 23.82
N LEU A 64 -5.60 1.54 24.39
CA LEU A 64 -5.65 1.05 25.75
C LEU A 64 -5.13 -0.39 25.80
N ARG A 65 -4.15 -0.62 26.71
CA ARG A 65 -3.44 -1.90 26.84
C ARG A 65 -3.49 -2.39 28.28
N LEU A 66 -3.51 -3.70 28.46
CA LEU A 66 -3.52 -4.35 29.77
C LEU A 66 -2.14 -4.97 30.04
N PRO A 67 -1.31 -4.40 30.92
CA PRO A 67 -0.16 -5.08 31.50
C PRO A 67 -0.67 -6.15 32.47
N ILE A 68 -0.12 -7.36 32.39
CA ILE A 68 -0.57 -8.49 33.22
C ILE A 68 0.35 -8.68 34.42
N SER A 69 1.66 -8.54 34.21
CA SER A 69 2.68 -8.54 35.25
C SER A 69 3.93 -7.80 34.75
N ASP A 70 4.84 -7.48 35.63
CA ASP A 70 6.10 -6.84 35.27
C ASP A 70 6.88 -7.69 34.25
N GLY A 71 7.45 -7.02 33.25
CA GLY A 71 8.21 -7.67 32.18
C GLY A 71 7.37 -8.36 31.09
N THR A 72 6.04 -8.33 31.19
CA THR A 72 5.16 -8.85 30.11
C THR A 72 4.81 -7.77 29.08
N GLN A 73 4.57 -8.21 27.83
CA GLN A 73 4.04 -7.35 26.78
C GLN A 73 2.59 -6.95 27.09
N PRO A 74 2.27 -5.67 27.23
CA PRO A 74 0.90 -5.24 27.40
C PRO A 74 0.01 -5.58 26.20
N VAL A 75 -1.20 -6.08 26.44
CA VAL A 75 -2.15 -6.51 25.42
C VAL A 75 -3.09 -5.36 25.05
N ALA A 76 -3.09 -4.93 23.80
CA ALA A 76 -4.01 -3.90 23.32
C ALA A 76 -5.45 -4.45 23.24
N VAL A 77 -6.38 -3.80 23.92
CA VAL A 77 -7.77 -4.26 24.04
C VAL A 77 -8.78 -3.26 23.52
N ALA A 78 -8.47 -1.96 23.54
CA ALA A 78 -9.40 -0.92 23.12
C ALA A 78 -8.68 0.21 22.36
N TYR A 79 -9.46 0.92 21.56
CA TYR A 79 -9.11 2.18 20.94
C TYR A 79 -10.06 3.28 21.40
N VAL A 80 -9.53 4.45 21.69
CA VAL A 80 -10.33 5.65 22.05
C VAL A 80 -9.99 6.76 21.08
N GLU A 81 -10.99 7.21 20.34
CA GLU A 81 -10.95 8.37 19.47
C GLU A 81 -11.28 9.63 20.29
N ALA A 82 -10.43 10.64 20.22
CA ALA A 82 -10.67 11.92 20.85
C ALA A 82 -11.41 12.87 19.90
N LYS A 83 -12.32 13.64 20.44
CA LYS A 83 -12.99 14.75 19.77
C LYS A 83 -12.90 16.01 20.63
N ARG A 84 -13.11 17.17 20.00
CA ARG A 84 -13.16 18.44 20.73
C ARG A 84 -14.27 18.46 21.77
N GLU A 85 -14.10 19.27 22.78
CA GLU A 85 -15.07 19.44 23.88
C GLU A 85 -16.50 19.67 23.40
N ASN A 86 -16.70 20.49 22.37
CA ASN A 86 -18.01 20.84 21.82
C ASN A 86 -18.55 19.87 20.76
N ALA A 87 -17.80 18.87 20.34
CA ALA A 87 -18.26 17.85 19.40
C ALA A 87 -19.04 16.74 20.10
N LEU A 88 -19.98 16.13 19.41
CA LEU A 88 -20.69 14.97 19.95
C LEU A 88 -19.78 13.74 19.85
N PRO A 89 -19.65 12.92 20.90
CA PRO A 89 -18.84 11.71 20.87
C PRO A 89 -19.17 10.76 19.72
N ILE A 90 -20.44 10.73 19.27
CA ILE A 90 -20.90 9.87 18.17
C ILE A 90 -20.23 10.23 16.82
N GLU A 91 -19.79 11.46 16.64
CA GLU A 91 -19.16 11.93 15.40
C GLU A 91 -17.82 11.22 15.12
N GLY A 92 -17.11 10.76 16.15
CA GLY A 92 -15.85 10.05 16.04
C GLY A 92 -15.99 8.54 15.83
N ILE A 93 -17.18 7.97 16.01
CA ILE A 93 -17.32 6.50 16.07
C ILE A 93 -17.01 5.81 14.72
N GLY A 94 -17.35 6.43 13.60
CA GLY A 94 -17.06 5.90 12.28
C GLY A 94 -15.55 5.81 12.00
N GLN A 95 -14.80 6.84 12.40
CA GLN A 95 -13.34 6.85 12.34
C GLN A 95 -12.75 5.80 13.27
N ALA A 96 -13.27 5.72 14.48
CA ALA A 96 -12.84 4.75 15.49
C ALA A 96 -13.05 3.28 15.03
N GLN A 97 -14.14 2.98 14.34
CA GLN A 97 -14.41 1.66 13.74
C GLN A 97 -13.38 1.27 12.67
N ASN A 98 -12.90 2.23 11.87
CA ASN A 98 -11.84 1.98 10.90
C ASN A 98 -10.52 1.61 11.59
N TYR A 99 -10.14 2.35 12.63
CA TYR A 99 -8.95 2.02 13.42
C TYR A 99 -9.09 0.72 14.21
N GLN A 100 -10.30 0.36 14.65
CA GLN A 100 -10.57 -0.92 15.33
C GLN A 100 -10.10 -2.11 14.48
N LYS A 101 -10.45 -2.12 13.20
CA LYS A 101 -10.04 -3.17 12.28
C LYS A 101 -8.51 -3.18 12.09
N ARG A 102 -7.90 -2.00 11.91
CA ARG A 102 -6.44 -1.84 11.72
C ARG A 102 -5.65 -2.25 12.96
N LEU A 103 -6.13 -1.92 14.14
CA LEU A 103 -5.50 -2.23 15.42
C LEU A 103 -5.89 -3.62 15.96
N HIS A 104 -6.89 -4.26 15.38
CA HIS A 104 -7.44 -5.54 15.86
C HIS A 104 -7.78 -5.52 17.36
N VAL A 105 -8.47 -4.49 17.82
CA VAL A 105 -8.89 -4.36 19.21
C VAL A 105 -10.36 -4.77 19.39
N ALA A 106 -10.72 -5.21 20.60
CA ALA A 106 -12.07 -5.71 20.91
C ALA A 106 -13.09 -4.58 21.10
N PHE A 107 -12.67 -3.45 21.66
CA PHE A 107 -13.54 -2.35 22.06
C PHE A 107 -13.10 -1.05 21.39
N VAL A 108 -14.09 -0.21 21.12
CA VAL A 108 -13.88 1.10 20.50
C VAL A 108 -14.71 2.14 21.23
N PHE A 109 -14.07 3.22 21.54
CA PHE A 109 -14.69 4.37 22.21
C PHE A 109 -14.45 5.63 21.39
N SER A 110 -15.38 6.57 21.46
CA SER A 110 -15.15 7.95 21.05
C SER A 110 -15.60 8.88 22.17
N THR A 111 -14.82 9.92 22.45
CA THR A 111 -15.06 10.82 23.60
C THR A 111 -14.69 12.26 23.29
N ASN A 112 -15.42 13.19 23.88
CA ASN A 112 -15.11 14.63 23.93
C ASN A 112 -14.58 15.08 25.33
N GLY A 113 -14.20 14.12 26.17
CA GLY A 113 -13.70 14.38 27.52
C GLY A 113 -14.77 14.52 28.62
N SER A 114 -16.02 14.83 28.25
CA SER A 114 -17.17 14.89 29.20
C SER A 114 -18.03 13.63 29.10
N GLN A 115 -18.24 13.16 27.90
CA GLN A 115 -19.03 11.96 27.58
C GLN A 115 -18.27 11.05 26.63
N PHE A 116 -18.67 9.79 26.57
CA PHE A 116 -18.20 8.83 25.60
C PHE A 116 -19.33 7.98 25.03
N VAL A 117 -19.12 7.46 23.84
CA VAL A 117 -19.89 6.38 23.23
C VAL A 117 -18.98 5.18 23.03
N GLU A 118 -19.57 4.00 23.11
CA GLU A 118 -18.87 2.73 22.91
C GLU A 118 -19.47 2.00 21.69
N TYR A 119 -18.62 1.49 20.83
CA TYR A 119 -18.98 0.52 19.80
C TYR A 119 -18.45 -0.84 20.21
N ASP A 120 -19.36 -1.81 20.34
CA ASP A 120 -19.02 -3.20 20.58
C ASP A 120 -18.94 -3.96 19.27
N ALA A 121 -17.73 -4.34 18.89
CA ALA A 121 -17.48 -5.07 17.63
C ALA A 121 -18.10 -6.47 17.62
N SER A 122 -18.42 -7.05 18.79
CA SER A 122 -19.01 -8.38 18.88
C SER A 122 -20.52 -8.38 18.59
N SER A 123 -21.21 -7.33 19.03
CA SER A 123 -22.66 -7.14 18.80
C SER A 123 -22.97 -6.22 17.62
N GLY A 124 -22.01 -5.40 17.17
CA GLY A 124 -22.23 -4.38 16.14
C GLY A 124 -23.01 -3.15 16.62
N LEU A 125 -23.23 -2.99 17.92
CA LEU A 125 -24.06 -1.92 18.50
C LEU A 125 -23.21 -0.77 19.02
N THR A 126 -23.74 0.45 18.84
CA THR A 126 -23.18 1.67 19.45
C THR A 126 -24.04 2.08 20.65
N SER A 127 -23.41 2.35 21.80
CA SER A 127 -24.10 2.77 23.01
C SER A 127 -24.65 4.19 22.88
N GLN A 128 -25.62 4.53 23.76
CA GLN A 128 -25.95 5.92 23.99
C GLN A 128 -24.77 6.63 24.70
N PRO A 129 -24.63 7.97 24.53
CA PRO A 129 -23.61 8.74 25.26
C PRO A 129 -23.71 8.53 26.79
N ARG A 130 -22.56 8.29 27.41
CA ARG A 130 -22.41 8.12 28.88
C ARG A 130 -21.36 9.07 29.40
N PRO A 131 -21.48 9.55 30.66
CA PRO A 131 -20.48 10.40 31.29
C PRO A 131 -19.13 9.67 31.45
N MET A 132 -18.02 10.41 31.40
CA MET A 132 -16.65 9.83 31.52
C MET A 132 -16.39 9.18 32.88
N GLU A 133 -17.17 9.51 33.91
CA GLU A 133 -17.13 8.84 35.23
C GLU A 133 -17.56 7.36 35.14
N GLN A 134 -18.28 6.98 34.09
CA GLN A 134 -18.70 5.60 33.83
C GLN A 134 -17.79 4.89 32.80
N PHE A 135 -16.67 5.50 32.41
CA PHE A 135 -15.74 4.87 31.49
C PHE A 135 -15.17 3.59 32.13
N PRO A 136 -15.09 2.47 31.39
CA PRO A 136 -14.65 1.18 31.93
C PRO A 136 -13.25 1.25 32.53
N THR A 137 -13.07 0.61 33.69
CA THR A 137 -11.74 0.46 34.32
C THR A 137 -10.88 -0.58 33.54
N PRO A 138 -9.56 -0.62 33.79
CA PRO A 138 -8.71 -1.68 33.26
C PRO A 138 -9.18 -3.09 33.61
N ALA A 139 -9.72 -3.28 34.82
CA ALA A 139 -10.25 -4.54 35.31
C ALA A 139 -11.52 -4.96 34.53
N ASP A 140 -12.45 -4.01 34.34
CA ASP A 140 -13.69 -4.25 33.57
C ASP A 140 -13.37 -4.65 32.11
N LEU A 141 -12.46 -3.90 31.43
CA LEU A 141 -12.08 -4.23 30.07
C LEU A 141 -11.30 -5.54 29.99
N ARG A 142 -10.53 -5.90 31.01
CA ARG A 142 -9.87 -7.20 31.09
C ARG A 142 -10.88 -8.33 31.14
N GLU A 143 -11.85 -8.26 32.04
CA GLU A 143 -12.87 -9.31 32.18
C GLU A 143 -13.68 -9.47 30.90
N ARG A 144 -14.13 -8.36 30.32
CA ARG A 144 -14.86 -8.33 29.05
C ARG A 144 -14.02 -8.89 27.90
N TYR A 145 -12.74 -8.51 27.78
CA TYR A 145 -11.82 -9.00 26.77
C TYR A 145 -11.62 -10.52 26.87
N GLU A 146 -11.35 -11.02 28.09
CA GLU A 146 -11.18 -12.45 28.36
C GLU A 146 -12.46 -13.23 28.00
N HIS A 147 -13.64 -12.66 28.28
CA HIS A 147 -14.93 -13.24 27.90
C HIS A 147 -15.10 -13.31 26.37
N VAL A 148 -14.90 -12.19 25.66
CA VAL A 148 -15.05 -12.11 24.20
C VAL A 148 -14.05 -13.02 23.48
N LYS A 149 -12.80 -13.06 23.93
CA LYS A 149 -11.74 -13.88 23.32
C LYS A 149 -11.82 -15.35 23.72
N GLY A 150 -12.47 -15.68 24.82
CA GLY A 150 -12.70 -17.05 25.29
C GLY A 150 -11.49 -17.71 25.95
N PHE A 151 -10.54 -16.91 26.50
CA PHE A 151 -9.40 -17.40 27.28
C PHE A 151 -9.04 -16.38 28.38
N LYS A 152 -8.31 -16.83 29.40
CA LYS A 152 -7.79 -15.97 30.45
C LYS A 152 -6.37 -15.51 30.12
N LEU A 153 -6.09 -14.21 30.29
CA LEU A 153 -4.74 -13.66 30.06
C LEU A 153 -3.68 -14.27 31.01
N SER A 154 -4.11 -14.76 32.16
CA SER A 154 -3.23 -15.46 33.11
C SER A 154 -3.03 -16.94 32.79
N SER A 155 -3.68 -17.48 31.75
CA SER A 155 -3.56 -18.89 31.40
C SER A 155 -2.23 -19.23 30.70
N ALA A 156 -1.86 -20.52 30.74
CA ALA A 156 -0.66 -21.01 30.04
C ALA A 156 -0.75 -20.82 28.52
N GLU A 157 -1.94 -20.90 27.97
CA GLU A 157 -2.21 -20.74 26.53
C GLU A 157 -1.92 -19.31 26.06
N ALA A 158 -2.18 -18.32 26.90
CA ALA A 158 -1.93 -16.90 26.60
C ALA A 158 -0.45 -16.49 26.77
N LYS A 159 0.41 -17.37 27.28
CA LYS A 159 1.81 -17.02 27.62
C LYS A 159 2.57 -16.43 26.42
N ALA A 160 2.44 -16.96 25.21
CA ALA A 160 3.09 -16.42 24.02
C ALA A 160 2.63 -14.99 23.67
N LEU A 161 1.35 -14.67 23.92
CA LEU A 161 0.80 -13.32 23.73
C LEU A 161 1.50 -12.30 24.64
N LEU A 162 1.88 -12.73 25.85
CA LEU A 162 2.47 -11.87 26.88
C LEU A 162 4.01 -11.78 26.80
N MET A 163 4.69 -12.57 25.92
CA MET A 163 6.14 -12.47 25.77
C MET A 163 6.52 -11.12 25.17
N PRO A 164 7.51 -10.42 25.72
CA PRO A 164 8.05 -9.20 25.11
C PRO A 164 8.73 -9.51 23.78
N TYR A 165 8.89 -8.49 22.96
CA TYR A 165 9.67 -8.60 21.73
C TYR A 165 11.16 -8.45 22.02
N SER A 166 12.00 -9.26 21.40
CA SER A 166 13.45 -9.29 21.61
C SER A 166 14.16 -7.95 21.40
N ARG A 167 13.67 -7.16 20.43
CA ARG A 167 14.23 -5.84 20.07
C ARG A 167 13.38 -4.66 20.56
N GLY A 168 12.46 -4.91 21.48
CA GLY A 168 11.56 -3.89 22.01
C GLY A 168 10.45 -3.46 21.04
N GLU A 169 9.63 -2.52 21.49
CA GLU A 169 8.44 -2.05 20.76
C GLU A 169 8.75 -1.03 19.64
N ALA A 170 9.82 -0.27 19.79
CA ALA A 170 10.12 0.88 18.92
C ALA A 170 10.41 0.51 17.44
N THR A 171 10.80 -0.74 17.17
CA THR A 171 11.13 -1.21 15.82
C THR A 171 9.95 -1.74 15.03
N ARG A 172 8.74 -1.77 15.62
CA ARG A 172 7.55 -2.39 15.04
C ARG A 172 6.53 -1.37 14.59
N ARG A 173 5.89 -1.69 13.48
CA ARG A 173 4.71 -0.97 13.00
C ARG A 173 3.48 -1.53 13.72
N TYR A 174 2.51 -0.69 14.04
CA TYR A 174 1.32 -1.07 14.82
C TYR A 174 0.57 -2.28 14.22
N TYR A 175 0.46 -2.36 12.90
CA TYR A 175 -0.24 -3.46 12.22
C TYR A 175 0.51 -4.80 12.32
N GLN A 176 1.84 -4.77 12.45
CA GLN A 176 2.63 -5.98 12.66
C GLN A 176 2.36 -6.59 14.04
N ASP A 177 2.24 -5.73 15.05
CA ASP A 177 1.80 -6.15 16.39
C ASP A 177 0.36 -6.68 16.37
N ALA A 178 -0.55 -6.00 15.69
CA ALA A 178 -1.95 -6.42 15.53
C ALA A 178 -2.05 -7.80 14.85
N ALA A 179 -1.28 -8.04 13.78
CA ALA A 179 -1.25 -9.31 13.06
C ALA A 179 -0.73 -10.46 13.95
N ILE A 180 0.39 -10.23 14.66
CA ILE A 180 0.97 -11.23 15.58
C ILE A 180 -0.02 -11.53 16.71
N ARG A 181 -0.62 -10.49 17.31
CA ARG A 181 -1.61 -10.65 18.37
C ARG A 181 -2.83 -11.42 17.90
N ALA A 182 -3.37 -11.12 16.73
CA ALA A 182 -4.53 -11.82 16.17
C ALA A 182 -4.30 -13.34 16.03
N VAL A 183 -3.10 -13.75 15.58
CA VAL A 183 -2.75 -15.17 15.50
C VAL A 183 -2.62 -15.77 16.89
N LEU A 184 -1.92 -15.11 17.83
CA LEU A 184 -1.71 -15.61 19.18
C LEU A 184 -3.01 -15.69 19.99
N GLU A 185 -3.94 -14.74 19.81
CA GLU A 185 -5.28 -14.79 20.39
C GLU A 185 -6.06 -16.01 19.87
N LYS A 186 -6.00 -16.28 18.55
CA LYS A 186 -6.65 -17.45 17.96
C LYS A 186 -6.05 -18.76 18.51
N ILE A 187 -4.73 -18.82 18.68
CA ILE A 187 -4.05 -19.98 19.28
C ILE A 187 -4.46 -20.16 20.76
N ALA A 188 -4.47 -19.07 21.54
CA ALA A 188 -4.82 -19.10 22.95
C ALA A 188 -6.28 -19.47 23.21
N ALA A 189 -7.18 -19.03 22.34
CA ALA A 189 -8.61 -19.32 22.45
C ALA A 189 -8.97 -20.80 22.30
N ARG A 190 -8.04 -21.65 21.78
CA ARG A 190 -8.28 -23.09 21.53
C ARG A 190 -9.67 -23.41 20.97
N LYS A 191 -10.31 -22.51 20.24
CA LYS A 191 -11.54 -22.77 19.50
C LYS A 191 -11.25 -23.74 18.34
N LEU A 192 -10.77 -24.92 18.70
CA LEU A 192 -10.05 -25.86 17.91
C LEU A 192 -10.97 -26.92 17.34
N MET A 193 -11.70 -26.53 16.32
CA MET A 193 -11.86 -27.53 15.27
C MET A 193 -10.70 -27.49 14.27
N TRP A 194 -9.87 -26.41 14.27
CA TRP A 194 -8.84 -26.18 13.25
C TRP A 194 -7.60 -25.50 13.87
N ASN A 195 -6.46 -26.19 13.89
CA ASN A 195 -5.15 -25.63 14.27
C ASN A 195 -4.61 -24.70 13.16
N ARG A 196 -5.43 -23.77 12.65
CA ARG A 196 -5.11 -23.01 11.45
C ARG A 196 -5.41 -21.53 11.61
N ALA A 197 -4.53 -20.67 11.07
CA ALA A 197 -4.71 -19.23 11.00
C ALA A 197 -4.24 -18.71 9.64
N LEU A 198 -4.89 -17.67 9.12
CA LEU A 198 -4.53 -17.00 7.88
C LEU A 198 -4.29 -15.52 8.16
N LEU A 199 -3.19 -14.98 7.65
CA LEU A 199 -2.90 -13.56 7.59
C LEU A 199 -2.91 -13.07 6.14
N SER A 200 -3.73 -12.07 5.85
CA SER A 200 -3.75 -11.38 4.56
C SER A 200 -2.99 -10.08 4.69
N LEU A 201 -1.80 -10.01 4.10
CA LEU A 201 -0.88 -8.88 4.27
C LEU A 201 -0.31 -8.47 2.92
N ALA A 202 -0.45 -7.20 2.57
CA ALA A 202 0.07 -6.64 1.32
C ALA A 202 1.55 -7.01 1.10
N THR A 203 1.93 -7.12 -0.16
CA THR A 203 3.36 -7.24 -0.50
C THR A 203 4.09 -6.01 0.01
N GLY A 204 5.23 -6.20 0.69
CA GLY A 204 5.94 -5.10 1.33
C GLY A 204 5.58 -4.83 2.79
N ALA A 205 4.51 -5.41 3.32
CA ALA A 205 4.10 -5.23 4.72
C ALA A 205 4.99 -5.97 5.76
N GLY A 206 5.98 -6.75 5.31
CA GLY A 206 6.91 -7.43 6.21
C GLY A 206 6.42 -8.78 6.72
N LYS A 207 5.80 -9.62 5.86
CA LYS A 207 5.32 -10.97 6.20
C LYS A 207 6.37 -11.81 6.91
N THR A 208 7.61 -11.85 6.40
CA THR A 208 8.71 -12.60 7.02
C THR A 208 9.04 -12.07 8.41
N PHE A 209 9.06 -10.76 8.62
CA PHE A 209 9.28 -10.15 9.93
C PHE A 209 8.19 -10.58 10.94
N ILE A 210 6.93 -10.60 10.51
CA ILE A 210 5.81 -11.05 11.34
C ILE A 210 5.98 -12.54 11.69
N ALA A 211 6.34 -13.40 10.72
CA ALA A 211 6.58 -14.84 10.96
C ALA A 211 7.69 -15.09 11.98
N VAL A 212 8.84 -14.39 11.83
CA VAL A 212 9.98 -14.51 12.75
C VAL A 212 9.59 -14.12 14.17
N ASN A 213 8.96 -12.94 14.35
CA ASN A 213 8.56 -12.45 15.68
C ASN A 213 7.47 -13.32 16.31
N LEU A 214 6.52 -13.82 15.50
CA LEU A 214 5.48 -14.73 15.96
C LEU A 214 6.08 -16.02 16.53
N LEU A 215 6.96 -16.69 15.76
CA LEU A 215 7.62 -17.92 16.21
C LEU A 215 8.56 -17.66 17.38
N LYS A 216 9.23 -16.49 17.43
CA LYS A 216 10.10 -16.11 18.57
C LYS A 216 9.31 -15.98 19.86
N LYS A 217 8.16 -15.29 19.85
CA LYS A 217 7.28 -15.18 21.03
C LYS A 217 6.77 -16.55 21.50
N ILE A 218 6.41 -17.44 20.58
CA ILE A 218 5.99 -18.81 20.90
C ILE A 218 7.16 -19.61 21.50
N ALA A 219 8.38 -19.41 20.97
CA ALA A 219 9.60 -20.06 21.49
C ALA A 219 9.96 -19.57 22.90
N ASP A 220 9.90 -18.25 23.12
CA ASP A 220 10.22 -17.63 24.42
C ASP A 220 9.19 -18.00 25.50
N ALA A 221 7.95 -18.25 25.09
CA ALA A 221 6.93 -18.82 25.96
C ALA A 221 7.17 -20.30 26.34
N GLY A 222 8.14 -20.97 25.70
CA GLY A 222 8.38 -22.41 25.86
C GLY A 222 7.36 -23.30 25.14
N GLN A 223 6.57 -22.74 24.20
CA GLN A 223 5.51 -23.42 23.47
C GLN A 223 5.92 -23.90 22.07
N LEU A 224 7.09 -23.53 21.59
CA LEU A 224 7.67 -24.00 20.34
C LEU A 224 8.57 -25.21 20.58
N GLN A 225 8.18 -26.38 20.06
CA GLN A 225 9.08 -27.53 20.00
C GLN A 225 9.97 -27.38 18.76
N ARG A 226 9.39 -27.49 17.56
CA ARG A 226 10.04 -27.24 16.28
C ARG A 226 9.06 -26.55 15.34
N ALA A 227 9.59 -25.68 14.49
CA ALA A 227 8.82 -25.03 13.43
C ALA A 227 9.34 -25.40 12.05
N LEU A 228 8.43 -25.46 11.08
CA LEU A 228 8.74 -25.51 9.66
C LEU A 228 8.29 -24.20 9.02
N PHE A 229 9.20 -23.49 8.36
CA PHE A 229 8.88 -22.36 7.49
C PHE A 229 8.98 -22.83 6.04
N LEU A 230 7.83 -22.77 5.34
CA LEU A 230 7.73 -23.17 3.94
C LEU A 230 7.65 -21.95 3.04
N CYS A 231 8.46 -21.92 2.00
CA CYS A 231 8.41 -20.92 0.94
C CYS A 231 8.46 -21.58 -0.45
N ASP A 232 8.06 -20.81 -1.46
CA ASP A 232 7.91 -21.34 -2.83
C ASP A 232 9.25 -21.47 -3.59
N ARG A 233 10.24 -20.60 -3.27
CA ARG A 233 11.49 -20.48 -4.05
C ARG A 233 12.74 -20.38 -3.17
N ASP A 234 13.87 -20.73 -3.79
CA ASP A 234 15.19 -20.70 -3.14
C ASP A 234 15.62 -19.30 -2.69
N GLU A 235 15.30 -18.27 -3.47
CA GLU A 235 15.62 -16.89 -3.11
C GLU A 235 14.87 -16.45 -1.85
N LEU A 236 13.60 -16.86 -1.70
CA LEU A 236 12.81 -16.64 -0.48
C LEU A 236 13.38 -17.41 0.70
N ARG A 237 13.84 -18.64 0.49
CA ARG A 237 14.48 -19.47 1.50
C ARG A 237 15.73 -18.79 2.06
N THR A 238 16.60 -18.27 1.21
CA THR A 238 17.83 -17.57 1.64
C THR A 238 17.53 -16.30 2.44
N GLN A 239 16.52 -15.53 2.02
CA GLN A 239 16.09 -14.33 2.74
C GLN A 239 15.48 -14.68 4.10
N ALA A 240 14.62 -15.70 4.13
CA ALA A 240 14.02 -16.20 5.35
C ALA A 240 15.08 -16.70 6.33
N LEU A 241 16.07 -17.48 5.84
CA LEU A 241 17.18 -17.97 6.67
C LEU A 241 17.91 -16.82 7.36
N GLY A 242 18.27 -15.75 6.62
CA GLY A 242 18.91 -14.58 7.21
C GLY A 242 18.05 -13.89 8.28
N ALA A 243 16.75 -13.75 8.03
CA ALA A 243 15.81 -13.14 8.97
C ALA A 243 15.61 -13.99 10.24
N PHE A 244 15.47 -15.30 10.09
CA PHE A 244 15.35 -16.23 11.22
C PHE A 244 16.66 -16.37 12.01
N ALA A 245 17.79 -16.43 11.32
CA ALA A 245 19.10 -16.52 11.98
C ALA A 245 19.42 -15.28 12.84
N ALA A 246 18.91 -14.12 12.46
CA ALA A 246 19.06 -12.90 13.25
C ALA A 246 18.37 -12.97 14.63
N GLU A 247 17.34 -13.81 14.81
CA GLU A 247 16.59 -13.96 16.07
C GLU A 247 16.82 -15.32 16.76
N PHE A 248 17.11 -16.38 16.00
CA PHE A 248 17.28 -17.75 16.51
C PHE A 248 18.73 -18.24 16.45
N GLY A 249 19.63 -17.48 15.81
CA GLY A 249 21.04 -17.91 15.66
C GLY A 249 21.15 -19.26 14.94
N ALA A 250 21.91 -20.16 15.48
CA ALA A 250 22.12 -21.53 14.97
C ALA A 250 20.87 -22.43 15.08
N ASP A 251 19.87 -22.03 15.85
CA ASP A 251 18.58 -22.74 15.94
C ASP A 251 17.69 -22.59 14.69
N ALA A 252 18.10 -21.77 13.70
CA ALA A 252 17.46 -21.69 12.39
C ALA A 252 18.39 -22.27 11.32
N ALA A 253 17.91 -23.26 10.56
CA ALA A 253 18.70 -23.91 9.53
C ALA A 253 17.88 -24.23 8.27
N GLU A 254 18.58 -24.24 7.15
CA GLU A 254 18.06 -24.65 5.85
C GLU A 254 17.97 -26.18 5.78
N VAL A 255 16.88 -26.67 5.18
CA VAL A 255 16.66 -28.12 4.98
C VAL A 255 17.32 -28.55 3.66
N TYR A 256 18.28 -29.47 3.78
CA TYR A 256 18.84 -30.21 2.64
C TYR A 256 19.55 -31.50 3.15
N ALA A 257 19.79 -32.44 2.23
CA ALA A 257 20.58 -33.64 2.54
C ALA A 257 22.08 -33.34 2.51
N GLU A 258 22.78 -33.65 3.58
CA GLU A 258 24.25 -33.64 3.61
C GLU A 258 24.82 -34.82 2.75
N PRO A 259 26.11 -34.81 2.37
CA PRO A 259 26.69 -35.89 1.57
C PRO A 259 26.56 -37.29 2.20
N ASP A 260 26.40 -37.38 3.50
CA ASP A 260 26.15 -38.63 4.24
C ASP A 260 24.69 -39.02 4.36
N GLY A 261 23.77 -38.29 3.66
CA GLY A 261 22.34 -38.51 3.67
C GLY A 261 21.59 -37.93 4.86
N ARG A 262 22.29 -37.33 5.85
CA ARG A 262 21.65 -36.72 7.00
C ARG A 262 21.01 -35.36 6.62
N ASN A 263 19.93 -35.02 7.33
CA ASN A 263 19.30 -33.70 7.21
C ASN A 263 20.18 -32.65 7.92
N HIS A 264 20.63 -31.62 7.19
CA HIS A 264 21.39 -30.50 7.73
C HIS A 264 20.68 -29.80 8.90
N ALA A 265 19.37 -29.58 8.78
CA ALA A 265 18.57 -28.91 9.80
C ALA A 265 18.22 -29.78 11.02
N ARG A 266 18.71 -31.02 11.12
CA ARG A 266 18.34 -32.03 12.17
C ARG A 266 18.38 -31.53 13.61
N ASN A 267 19.30 -30.60 13.89
CA ASN A 267 19.50 -30.04 15.22
C ASN A 267 18.83 -28.67 15.41
N ALA A 268 18.31 -28.08 14.36
CA ALA A 268 17.69 -26.79 14.43
C ALA A 268 16.28 -26.83 15.04
N ARG A 269 15.84 -25.71 15.58
CA ARG A 269 14.49 -25.54 16.09
C ARG A 269 13.54 -24.99 15.04
N VAL A 270 14.06 -24.17 14.10
CA VAL A 270 13.35 -23.64 12.95
C VAL A 270 13.97 -24.17 11.67
N HIS A 271 13.20 -24.96 10.95
CA HIS A 271 13.57 -25.56 9.67
C HIS A 271 13.02 -24.71 8.53
N ILE A 272 13.86 -24.32 7.57
CA ILE A 272 13.48 -23.49 6.44
C ILE A 272 13.61 -24.31 5.16
N ALA A 273 12.51 -24.50 4.45
CA ALA A 273 12.43 -25.38 3.29
C ALA A 273 11.62 -24.80 2.15
N THR A 274 11.90 -25.25 0.92
CA THR A 274 11.01 -25.15 -0.22
C THR A 274 10.30 -26.49 -0.46
N TYR A 275 9.24 -26.47 -1.29
CA TYR A 275 8.57 -27.74 -1.67
C TYR A 275 9.49 -28.69 -2.44
N GLN A 276 10.38 -28.14 -3.28
CA GLN A 276 11.35 -28.93 -4.01
C GLN A 276 12.32 -29.62 -3.05
N THR A 277 12.74 -28.93 -2.00
CA THR A 277 13.64 -29.50 -0.98
C THR A 277 13.01 -30.68 -0.25
N LEU A 278 11.69 -30.68 -0.10
CA LEU A 278 10.95 -31.76 0.58
C LEU A 278 10.57 -32.92 -0.37
N ASP A 279 10.97 -32.86 -1.66
CA ASP A 279 10.66 -33.87 -2.68
C ASP A 279 9.16 -34.20 -2.84
N VAL A 280 8.31 -33.21 -2.58
CA VAL A 280 6.84 -33.36 -2.72
C VAL A 280 6.40 -33.46 -4.18
N ALA A 281 7.33 -33.37 -5.15
CA ALA A 281 7.04 -33.36 -6.58
C ALA A 281 6.83 -34.77 -7.17
N SER A 282 7.37 -35.80 -6.58
CA SER A 282 7.27 -37.18 -7.04
C SER A 282 6.35 -37.99 -6.10
N VAL A 283 5.09 -38.10 -6.47
CA VAL A 283 4.08 -38.84 -5.69
C VAL A 283 4.31 -40.36 -5.74
N ASP A 284 5.13 -40.83 -6.65
CA ASP A 284 5.33 -42.27 -6.92
C ASP A 284 6.63 -42.86 -6.36
N ASP A 285 7.49 -42.08 -5.71
CA ASP A 285 8.75 -42.62 -5.14
C ASP A 285 8.69 -42.70 -3.61
N THR A 286 8.82 -43.89 -3.09
CA THR A 286 8.68 -44.29 -1.70
C THR A 286 9.71 -43.71 -0.72
N ALA A 287 10.55 -42.77 -1.14
CA ALA A 287 11.59 -42.14 -0.36
C ALA A 287 11.60 -40.58 -0.46
N SER A 288 10.45 -39.93 -0.25
CA SER A 288 10.48 -38.49 -0.15
C SER A 288 11.29 -38.04 1.07
N PHE A 289 12.10 -37.01 0.94
CA PHE A 289 12.87 -36.42 2.04
C PHE A 289 11.99 -36.12 3.27
N LEU A 290 10.74 -35.69 3.02
CA LEU A 290 9.73 -35.45 4.04
C LEU A 290 9.46 -36.68 4.91
N LEU A 291 9.14 -37.82 4.30
CA LEU A 291 8.79 -39.04 5.02
C LEU A 291 9.97 -39.68 5.72
N THR A 292 11.17 -39.54 5.15
CA THR A 292 12.42 -40.12 5.70
C THR A 292 12.90 -39.40 6.95
N HIS A 293 12.77 -38.03 6.97
CA HIS A 293 13.41 -37.21 8.00
C HIS A 293 12.42 -36.58 8.99
N TYR A 294 11.11 -36.58 8.70
CA TYR A 294 10.11 -35.88 9.49
C TYR A 294 8.88 -36.74 9.79
N PRO A 295 8.90 -37.47 10.91
CA PRO A 295 7.71 -38.21 11.33
C PRO A 295 6.53 -37.30 11.65
N GLN A 296 5.30 -37.84 11.62
CA GLN A 296 4.10 -37.13 12.06
C GLN A 296 4.31 -36.58 13.48
N GLY A 297 3.92 -35.30 13.71
CA GLY A 297 4.12 -34.66 15.01
C GLY A 297 5.54 -34.09 15.25
N TYR A 298 6.46 -34.19 14.28
CA TYR A 298 7.81 -33.62 14.41
C TYR A 298 7.78 -32.11 14.60
N PHE A 299 6.91 -31.41 13.87
CA PHE A 299 6.70 -29.98 13.99
C PHE A 299 5.48 -29.65 14.85
N SER A 300 5.63 -28.72 15.79
CA SER A 300 4.53 -28.13 16.54
C SER A 300 3.86 -26.97 15.78
N HIS A 301 4.62 -26.28 14.91
CA HIS A 301 4.16 -25.14 14.14
C HIS A 301 4.66 -25.22 12.70
N ILE A 302 3.83 -24.78 11.76
CA ILE A 302 4.18 -24.62 10.35
C ILE A 302 3.75 -23.24 9.91
N VAL A 303 4.66 -22.46 9.35
CA VAL A 303 4.38 -21.17 8.71
C VAL A 303 4.57 -21.31 7.21
N ILE A 304 3.59 -20.87 6.43
CA ILE A 304 3.55 -21.07 5.00
C ILE A 304 3.49 -19.71 4.33
N ASP A 305 4.61 -19.31 3.71
CA ASP A 305 4.66 -18.06 2.97
C ASP A 305 4.07 -18.21 1.57
N GLU A 306 3.37 -17.18 1.10
CA GLU A 306 2.64 -17.13 -0.18
C GLU A 306 1.73 -18.36 -0.38
N CYS A 307 0.94 -18.68 0.66
CA CYS A 307 0.11 -19.89 0.71
C CYS A 307 -0.94 -20.00 -0.42
N HIS A 308 -1.15 -18.94 -1.20
CA HIS A 308 -2.04 -18.97 -2.38
C HIS A 308 -1.39 -19.55 -3.65
N ARG A 309 -0.05 -19.79 -3.67
CA ARG A 309 0.67 -20.06 -4.92
C ARG A 309 0.76 -21.52 -5.31
N SER A 310 0.75 -22.40 -4.39
CA SER A 310 1.06 -23.76 -4.75
C SER A 310 -0.18 -24.58 -5.05
N ALA A 311 -0.07 -25.36 -6.09
CA ALA A 311 -1.06 -26.35 -6.40
C ALA A 311 -1.43 -27.14 -5.14
N TRP A 312 -2.65 -27.05 -4.70
CA TRP A 312 -3.18 -27.71 -3.49
C TRP A 312 -2.81 -29.20 -3.42
N GLY A 313 -2.66 -29.86 -4.57
CA GLY A 313 -2.20 -31.25 -4.63
C GLY A 313 -0.85 -31.52 -3.95
N LYS A 314 0.10 -30.59 -4.01
CA LYS A 314 1.43 -30.73 -3.38
C LYS A 314 1.42 -30.28 -1.91
N TRP A 315 0.70 -29.21 -1.60
CA TRP A 315 0.57 -28.71 -0.24
C TRP A 315 -0.20 -29.63 0.68
N SER A 316 -1.27 -30.23 0.16
CA SER A 316 -2.13 -31.10 0.94
C SER A 316 -1.35 -32.27 1.56
N VAL A 317 -0.34 -32.79 0.89
CA VAL A 317 0.52 -33.88 1.41
C VAL A 317 1.28 -33.41 2.65
N VAL A 318 1.96 -32.25 2.60
CA VAL A 318 2.71 -31.71 3.75
C VAL A 318 1.79 -31.37 4.90
N LEU A 319 0.69 -30.66 4.59
CA LEU A 319 -0.25 -30.20 5.61
C LEU A 319 -1.02 -31.33 6.28
N GLN A 320 -1.38 -32.37 5.51
CA GLN A 320 -2.02 -33.56 6.04
C GLN A 320 -1.05 -34.40 6.86
N HIS A 321 0.21 -34.53 6.42
CA HIS A 321 1.24 -35.24 7.17
C HIS A 321 1.46 -34.61 8.57
N PHE A 322 1.40 -33.30 8.68
CA PHE A 322 1.55 -32.56 9.94
C PHE A 322 0.21 -31.98 10.44
N ALA A 323 -0.88 -32.72 10.33
CA ALA A 323 -2.21 -32.24 10.72
C ALA A 323 -2.31 -31.81 12.21
N SER A 324 -1.45 -32.34 13.07
CA SER A 324 -1.40 -31.97 14.50
C SER A 324 -0.70 -30.62 14.75
N ALA A 325 0.09 -30.12 13.82
CA ALA A 325 0.79 -28.84 13.95
C ALA A 325 -0.18 -27.66 13.83
N ILE A 326 0.16 -26.54 14.50
CA ILE A 326 -0.50 -25.26 14.25
C ILE A 326 0.02 -24.72 12.91
N GLN A 327 -0.89 -24.47 11.98
CA GLN A 327 -0.57 -24.08 10.61
C GLN A 327 -0.98 -22.63 10.34
N ILE A 328 -0.02 -21.80 9.96
CA ILE A 328 -0.20 -20.37 9.77
C ILE A 328 0.11 -20.02 8.33
N GLY A 329 -0.91 -19.65 7.56
CA GLY A 329 -0.79 -19.18 6.18
C GLY A 329 -0.54 -17.68 6.12
N LEU A 330 0.41 -17.27 5.27
CA LEU A 330 0.66 -15.88 4.92
C LEU A 330 0.31 -15.69 3.43
N THR A 331 -0.46 -14.68 3.12
CA THR A 331 -0.84 -14.36 1.74
C THR A 331 -0.85 -12.85 1.50
N ALA A 332 -0.63 -12.43 0.24
CA ALA A 332 -0.87 -11.06 -0.18
C ALA A 332 -2.28 -10.85 -0.75
N THR A 333 -3.07 -11.91 -0.84
CA THR A 333 -4.40 -11.85 -1.46
C THR A 333 -5.44 -11.27 -0.49
N PRO A 334 -6.17 -10.21 -0.87
CA PRO A 334 -7.21 -9.61 -0.03
C PRO A 334 -8.37 -10.58 0.27
N ARG A 335 -8.99 -10.42 1.45
CA ARG A 335 -10.16 -11.21 1.88
C ARG A 335 -11.33 -11.12 0.91
N SER A 336 -11.60 -9.92 0.38
CA SER A 336 -12.67 -9.70 -0.59
C SER A 336 -12.55 -10.60 -1.82
N VAL A 337 -11.32 -10.78 -2.32
CA VAL A 337 -11.01 -11.65 -3.46
C VAL A 337 -11.27 -13.11 -3.12
N MET A 338 -10.84 -13.57 -1.94
CA MET A 338 -11.06 -14.95 -1.50
C MET A 338 -12.55 -15.26 -1.31
N LEU A 339 -13.31 -14.33 -0.72
CA LEU A 339 -14.75 -14.49 -0.53
C LEU A 339 -15.54 -14.50 -1.85
N SER A 340 -15.17 -13.66 -2.81
CA SER A 340 -15.78 -13.66 -4.14
C SER A 340 -15.54 -14.97 -4.86
N ALA A 341 -14.31 -15.48 -4.84
CA ALA A 341 -13.98 -16.78 -5.42
C ALA A 341 -14.79 -17.93 -4.81
N ALA A 342 -14.92 -17.97 -3.48
CA ALA A 342 -15.68 -19.01 -2.78
C ALA A 342 -17.19 -18.96 -3.08
N LYS A 343 -17.77 -17.76 -3.21
CA LYS A 343 -19.19 -17.57 -3.57
C LYS A 343 -19.48 -18.01 -5.01
N GLU A 344 -18.60 -17.70 -5.94
CA GLU A 344 -18.74 -18.07 -7.35
C GLU A 344 -18.67 -19.59 -7.57
N GLU A 345 -17.86 -20.28 -6.79
CA GLU A 345 -17.80 -21.74 -6.85
C GLU A 345 -19.07 -22.42 -6.34
N ALA A 346 -19.75 -21.78 -5.37
CA ALA A 346 -20.99 -22.28 -4.80
C ALA A 346 -22.23 -21.98 -5.68
N SER A 347 -22.14 -21.09 -6.68
CA SER A 347 -23.24 -20.70 -7.56
C SER A 347 -22.97 -21.10 -9.01
N GLU A 348 -23.73 -22.07 -9.53
CA GLU A 348 -23.67 -22.44 -10.96
C GLU A 348 -24.14 -21.34 -11.93
N GLN A 349 -24.67 -20.22 -11.44
CA GLN A 349 -25.35 -19.18 -12.23
C GLN A 349 -24.81 -17.76 -12.01
N SER A 350 -23.66 -17.54 -11.35
CA SER A 350 -23.20 -16.18 -11.05
C SER A 350 -22.48 -15.52 -12.23
N VAL A 351 -22.92 -14.30 -12.51
CA VAL A 351 -22.17 -13.34 -13.32
C VAL A 351 -21.09 -12.74 -12.40
N GLY A 352 -19.96 -13.43 -12.26
CA GLY A 352 -18.86 -13.07 -11.37
C GLY A 352 -17.64 -12.51 -12.13
N PRO A 353 -16.65 -11.98 -11.39
CA PRO A 353 -15.46 -11.37 -11.95
C PRO A 353 -14.59 -12.34 -12.77
N LEU A 354 -13.80 -11.80 -13.69
CA LEU A 354 -12.88 -12.49 -14.60
C LEU A 354 -11.65 -13.10 -13.90
N ILE A 355 -11.82 -13.71 -12.72
CA ILE A 355 -10.73 -14.44 -12.10
C ILE A 355 -10.54 -15.75 -12.87
N PRO A 356 -9.32 -16.07 -13.37
CA PRO A 356 -9.05 -17.35 -14.01
C PRO A 356 -9.50 -18.51 -13.14
N TRP A 357 -10.00 -19.58 -13.76
CA TRP A 357 -10.54 -20.72 -12.99
C TRP A 357 -9.52 -21.30 -12.01
N GLU A 358 -8.25 -21.33 -12.41
CA GLU A 358 -7.16 -21.83 -11.57
C GLU A 358 -6.95 -20.91 -10.34
N ASP A 359 -6.97 -19.60 -10.50
CA ASP A 359 -6.87 -18.66 -9.38
C ASP A 359 -8.09 -18.75 -8.46
N ARG A 360 -9.28 -18.90 -9.03
CA ARG A 360 -10.53 -19.06 -8.31
C ARG A 360 -10.51 -20.29 -7.42
N GLN A 361 -10.09 -21.43 -7.96
CA GLN A 361 -9.97 -22.67 -7.22
C GLN A 361 -8.95 -22.53 -6.08
N LEU A 362 -7.76 -21.96 -6.34
CA LEU A 362 -6.76 -21.75 -5.31
C LEU A 362 -7.24 -20.85 -4.16
N LEU A 363 -7.97 -19.78 -4.50
CA LEU A 363 -8.51 -18.84 -3.51
C LEU A 363 -9.63 -19.48 -2.67
N ALA A 364 -10.53 -20.20 -3.32
CA ALA A 364 -11.60 -20.94 -2.64
C ALA A 364 -11.05 -22.04 -1.73
N ASP A 365 -10.03 -22.77 -2.18
CA ASP A 365 -9.37 -23.83 -1.39
C ASP A 365 -8.60 -23.25 -0.19
N ASN A 366 -7.93 -22.10 -0.33
CA ASN A 366 -7.32 -21.40 0.82
C ASN A 366 -8.37 -20.98 1.85
N HIS A 367 -9.49 -20.42 1.40
CA HIS A 367 -10.57 -20.04 2.29
C HIS A 367 -11.20 -21.26 2.98
N ARG A 368 -11.42 -22.36 2.27
CA ARG A 368 -11.90 -23.61 2.83
C ARG A 368 -10.93 -24.21 3.87
N TYR A 369 -9.63 -24.09 3.61
CA TYR A 369 -8.61 -24.69 4.46
C TYR A 369 -8.33 -23.87 5.71
N PHE A 370 -8.08 -22.56 5.59
CA PHE A 370 -7.69 -21.68 6.70
C PHE A 370 -8.88 -20.93 7.33
N GLY A 371 -10.00 -20.83 6.62
CA GLY A 371 -11.10 -19.92 6.96
C GLY A 371 -10.79 -18.46 6.64
N ASP A 372 -11.59 -17.56 7.19
CA ASP A 372 -11.36 -16.11 7.08
C ASP A 372 -10.01 -15.71 7.67
N PRO A 373 -9.30 -14.74 7.06
CA PRO A 373 -8.11 -14.15 7.67
C PRO A 373 -8.40 -13.62 9.08
N VAL A 374 -7.53 -13.97 10.03
CA VAL A 374 -7.61 -13.43 11.39
C VAL A 374 -7.22 -11.96 11.44
N TYR A 375 -6.41 -11.53 10.47
CA TYR A 375 -6.02 -10.13 10.30
C TYR A 375 -5.76 -9.84 8.83
N GLU A 376 -6.13 -8.64 8.42
CA GLU A 376 -5.91 -8.14 7.07
C GLU A 376 -5.24 -6.76 7.11
N TYR A 377 -4.20 -6.57 6.27
CA TYR A 377 -3.56 -5.29 6.03
C TYR A 377 -3.35 -5.10 4.54
N THR A 378 -4.19 -4.27 3.94
CA THR A 378 -4.23 -4.07 2.49
C THR A 378 -3.13 -3.12 1.99
N LEU A 379 -2.86 -3.14 0.69
CA LEU A 379 -1.94 -2.20 0.04
C LEU A 379 -2.33 -0.74 0.32
N ILE A 380 -3.64 -0.45 0.28
CA ILE A 380 -4.14 0.90 0.49
C ILE A 380 -3.93 1.37 1.93
N GLN A 381 -4.23 0.53 2.91
CA GLN A 381 -3.91 0.85 4.29
C GLN A 381 -2.42 1.16 4.48
N GLY A 382 -1.55 0.40 3.78
CA GLY A 382 -0.11 0.63 3.82
C GLY A 382 0.33 1.96 3.20
N ILE A 383 -0.35 2.39 2.14
CA ILE A 383 -0.15 3.69 1.50
C ILE A 383 -0.67 4.82 2.40
N GLU A 384 -1.90 4.72 2.89
CA GLU A 384 -2.50 5.70 3.81
C GLU A 384 -1.68 5.90 5.09
N ASP A 385 -1.12 4.81 5.63
CA ASP A 385 -0.25 4.86 6.80
C ASP A 385 1.19 5.33 6.48
N GLY A 386 1.53 5.49 5.21
CA GLY A 386 2.85 5.88 4.74
C GLY A 386 3.94 4.81 4.91
N TYR A 387 3.56 3.55 5.00
CA TYR A 387 4.50 2.41 5.08
C TYR A 387 4.77 1.74 3.73
N LEU A 388 3.94 2.01 2.73
CA LEU A 388 4.09 1.53 1.36
C LEU A 388 4.04 2.70 0.38
N ALA A 389 4.79 2.60 -0.71
CA ALA A 389 4.84 3.59 -1.77
C ALA A 389 3.57 3.54 -2.63
N PRO A 390 2.92 4.68 -2.91
CA PRO A 390 1.81 4.75 -3.84
C PRO A 390 2.27 4.57 -5.30
N PRO A 391 1.43 3.94 -6.16
CA PRO A 391 1.67 3.86 -7.59
C PRO A 391 1.13 5.09 -8.33
N ASP A 392 1.95 5.67 -9.21
CA ASP A 392 1.54 6.61 -10.25
C ASP A 392 1.32 5.82 -11.56
N ILE A 393 0.08 5.70 -12.02
CA ILE A 393 -0.30 4.77 -13.08
C ILE A 393 -0.47 5.51 -14.41
N HIS A 394 0.35 5.15 -15.39
CA HIS A 394 0.27 5.62 -16.77
C HIS A 394 -0.16 4.48 -17.68
N THR A 395 -1.24 4.66 -18.42
CA THR A 395 -1.77 3.64 -19.34
C THR A 395 -1.62 4.08 -20.79
N PHE A 396 -1.30 3.12 -21.64
CA PHE A 396 -1.08 3.34 -23.05
C PHE A 396 -1.83 2.31 -23.89
N ASP A 397 -2.44 2.76 -24.99
CA ASP A 397 -3.01 1.88 -25.99
C ASP A 397 -2.09 1.78 -27.22
N LEU A 398 -2.09 0.62 -27.83
CA LEU A 398 -1.38 0.33 -29.04
C LEU A 398 -2.36 0.35 -30.21
N TYR A 399 -2.06 1.12 -31.22
CA TYR A 399 -2.86 1.23 -32.44
C TYR A 399 -2.10 0.68 -33.62
N HIS A 400 -2.85 0.08 -34.51
CA HIS A 400 -2.37 -0.46 -35.77
C HIS A 400 -2.84 0.48 -36.89
N ASP A 401 -1.90 1.00 -37.69
CA ASP A 401 -2.23 1.86 -38.84
C ASP A 401 -2.78 1.04 -40.03
N ASN A 402 -4.07 0.71 -39.99
CA ASN A 402 -4.84 0.40 -41.20
C ASN A 402 -5.67 1.61 -41.57
N HIS A 403 -5.14 2.39 -42.40
CA HIS A 403 -5.61 3.38 -43.35
C HIS A 403 -6.90 4.22 -43.13
N GLN A 404 -7.83 3.89 -42.24
CA GLN A 404 -9.05 4.70 -42.00
C GLN A 404 -9.60 4.74 -40.60
N HIS A 405 -9.25 3.79 -39.68
CA HIS A 405 -9.62 3.81 -38.28
C HIS A 405 -8.50 3.18 -37.46
N ALA A 406 -7.95 3.94 -36.52
CA ALA A 406 -7.00 3.42 -35.53
C ALA A 406 -7.72 2.40 -34.65
N GLU A 407 -7.60 1.13 -34.94
CA GLU A 407 -8.12 0.07 -34.08
C GLU A 407 -7.16 -0.25 -32.95
N ARG A 408 -7.70 -0.22 -31.75
CA ARG A 408 -6.97 -0.60 -30.52
C ARG A 408 -6.48 -2.05 -30.61
N LEU A 409 -5.21 -2.29 -30.45
CA LEU A 409 -4.53 -3.58 -30.64
C LEU A 409 -4.86 -4.56 -29.52
N ARG A 410 -6.14 -4.80 -29.26
CA ARG A 410 -6.61 -5.79 -28.27
C ARG A 410 -6.81 -7.20 -28.88
N ARG A 411 -6.84 -7.30 -30.19
CA ARG A 411 -7.03 -8.56 -30.94
C ARG A 411 -6.45 -8.42 -32.34
N ILE A 412 -5.77 -9.43 -32.81
CA ILE A 412 -5.26 -9.47 -34.20
C ILE A 412 -6.07 -10.47 -34.96
N THR A 413 -6.67 -10.04 -36.04
CA THR A 413 -7.48 -10.88 -36.94
C THR A 413 -6.69 -11.29 -38.21
N GLY A 414 -7.19 -12.30 -38.89
CA GLY A 414 -6.61 -12.67 -40.19
C GLY A 414 -6.64 -11.55 -41.23
N ALA A 415 -7.59 -10.61 -41.12
CA ALA A 415 -7.67 -9.41 -41.96
C ALA A 415 -6.46 -8.47 -41.73
N ASP A 416 -6.02 -8.30 -40.47
CA ASP A 416 -4.87 -7.48 -40.11
C ASP A 416 -3.54 -8.06 -40.61
N LEU A 417 -3.51 -9.37 -40.84
CA LEU A 417 -2.34 -10.11 -41.31
C LEU A 417 -2.28 -10.22 -42.83
N LYS A 418 -3.36 -9.83 -43.52
CA LYS A 418 -3.42 -9.91 -44.98
C LYS A 418 -2.39 -8.99 -45.64
N GLY A 419 -1.53 -9.58 -46.48
CA GLY A 419 -0.44 -8.86 -47.14
C GLY A 419 0.81 -8.64 -46.30
N LYS A 420 0.83 -9.14 -45.05
CA LYS A 420 2.02 -9.09 -44.19
C LYS A 420 2.86 -10.35 -44.31
N LYS A 421 4.15 -10.24 -44.06
CA LYS A 421 5.08 -11.36 -44.07
C LYS A 421 4.93 -12.16 -42.75
N VAL A 422 4.31 -13.34 -42.86
CA VAL A 422 4.16 -14.27 -41.73
C VAL A 422 5.11 -15.44 -41.89
N THR A 423 5.99 -15.66 -40.92
CA THR A 423 6.96 -16.76 -40.92
C THR A 423 6.83 -17.62 -39.66
N ASP A 424 7.14 -18.89 -39.77
CA ASP A 424 7.35 -19.76 -38.65
C ASP A 424 8.65 -19.35 -37.93
N SER A 425 8.60 -19.10 -36.63
CA SER A 425 9.75 -18.56 -35.89
C SER A 425 10.90 -19.58 -35.70
N ALA A 426 10.63 -20.87 -35.85
CA ALA A 426 11.64 -21.92 -35.70
C ALA A 426 12.32 -22.25 -37.02
N THR A 427 11.59 -22.26 -38.15
CA THR A 427 12.08 -22.66 -39.46
C THR A 427 12.38 -21.48 -40.38
N GLY A 428 11.83 -20.28 -40.09
CA GLY A 428 11.94 -19.10 -40.95
C GLY A 428 11.11 -19.18 -42.23
N GLN A 429 10.38 -20.29 -42.47
CA GLN A 429 9.57 -20.49 -43.67
C GLN A 429 8.30 -19.65 -43.66
N LEU A 430 7.87 -19.17 -44.82
CA LEU A 430 6.61 -18.45 -45.00
C LEU A 430 5.42 -19.37 -44.69
N VAL A 431 4.46 -18.87 -43.89
CA VAL A 431 3.23 -19.55 -43.54
C VAL A 431 2.10 -19.01 -44.41
N GLN A 432 1.47 -19.86 -45.22
CA GLN A 432 0.39 -19.47 -46.13
C GLN A 432 -0.94 -19.24 -45.43
N GLU A 433 -1.20 -19.89 -44.28
CA GLU A 433 -2.40 -19.72 -43.49
C GLU A 433 -2.06 -19.31 -42.07
N ALA A 434 -2.33 -18.07 -41.75
CA ALA A 434 -2.35 -17.60 -40.35
C ALA A 434 -3.66 -18.02 -39.68
N GLN A 435 -3.63 -18.23 -38.35
CA GLN A 435 -4.83 -18.45 -37.57
C GLN A 435 -5.79 -17.27 -37.78
N ALA A 436 -7.10 -17.53 -37.88
CA ALA A 436 -8.08 -16.48 -38.15
C ALA A 436 -8.09 -15.34 -37.11
N ASP A 437 -7.62 -15.62 -35.87
CA ASP A 437 -7.75 -14.73 -34.77
C ASP A 437 -6.71 -15.00 -33.65
N TYR A 438 -6.10 -13.95 -33.12
CA TYR A 438 -5.19 -14.01 -31.97
C TYR A 438 -5.70 -13.13 -30.83
N ALA A 439 -6.02 -13.75 -29.70
CA ALA A 439 -6.40 -13.04 -28.49
C ALA A 439 -5.19 -12.27 -27.90
N PRO A 440 -5.39 -11.20 -27.12
CA PRO A 440 -4.33 -10.42 -26.48
C PRO A 440 -3.29 -11.27 -25.72
N ALA A 441 -3.74 -12.29 -25.01
CA ALA A 441 -2.87 -13.21 -24.26
C ALA A 441 -2.02 -14.13 -25.15
N GLU A 442 -2.27 -14.19 -26.45
CA GLU A 442 -1.54 -14.98 -27.44
C GLU A 442 -0.47 -14.15 -28.15
N ILE A 443 -0.55 -12.81 -28.10
CA ILE A 443 0.44 -11.88 -28.63
C ILE A 443 1.75 -12.07 -27.82
N GLU A 444 2.88 -12.09 -28.52
CA GLU A 444 4.21 -12.43 -28.00
C GLU A 444 4.33 -13.85 -27.42
N LYS A 445 3.28 -14.65 -27.46
CA LYS A 445 3.29 -16.07 -27.08
C LYS A 445 3.18 -16.98 -28.30
N ARG A 446 2.19 -16.76 -29.17
CA ARG A 446 1.93 -17.50 -30.39
C ARG A 446 2.15 -16.68 -31.67
N LEU A 447 1.97 -15.36 -31.55
CA LEU A 447 2.20 -14.39 -32.61
C LEU A 447 3.28 -13.40 -32.13
N LEU A 448 4.43 -13.36 -32.77
CA LEU A 448 5.53 -12.46 -32.48
C LEU A 448 5.42 -11.23 -33.37
N MET A 449 5.48 -10.05 -32.80
CA MET A 449 5.41 -8.77 -33.51
C MET A 449 6.62 -7.88 -33.13
N PRO A 450 7.76 -7.98 -33.85
CA PRO A 450 8.97 -7.22 -33.52
C PRO A 450 8.75 -5.71 -33.52
N GLU A 451 7.87 -5.21 -34.42
CA GLU A 451 7.54 -3.79 -34.51
C GLU A 451 6.76 -3.32 -33.26
N ARG A 452 5.87 -4.17 -32.70
CA ARG A 452 5.19 -3.89 -31.46
C ARG A 452 6.16 -3.78 -30.29
N VAL A 453 7.08 -4.73 -30.18
CA VAL A 453 8.12 -4.70 -29.13
C VAL A 453 9.00 -3.46 -29.30
N HIS A 454 9.36 -3.11 -30.54
CA HIS A 454 10.14 -1.90 -30.81
C HIS A 454 9.40 -0.63 -30.40
N ALA A 455 8.15 -0.45 -30.83
CA ALA A 455 7.35 0.73 -30.50
C ALA A 455 7.17 0.91 -28.97
N MET A 456 6.89 -0.20 -28.25
CA MET A 456 6.80 -0.17 -26.79
C MET A 456 8.14 0.20 -26.12
N CYS A 457 9.28 -0.32 -26.63
CA CYS A 457 10.60 0.00 -26.08
C CYS A 457 11.00 1.47 -26.32
N VAL A 458 10.74 2.02 -27.51
CA VAL A 458 11.00 3.43 -27.83
C VAL A 458 10.19 4.32 -26.92
N HIS A 459 8.88 4.09 -26.86
CA HIS A 459 7.99 4.88 -26.02
C HIS A 459 8.34 4.76 -24.52
N LEU A 460 8.65 3.55 -24.03
CA LEU A 460 9.10 3.35 -22.64
C LEU A 460 10.38 4.17 -22.36
N PHE A 461 11.34 4.15 -23.29
CA PHE A 461 12.57 4.89 -23.11
C PHE A 461 12.32 6.42 -23.04
N GLU A 462 11.41 6.93 -23.89
CA GLU A 462 10.94 8.32 -23.82
C GLU A 462 10.28 8.65 -22.48
N GLN A 463 9.44 7.74 -21.96
CA GLN A 463 8.83 7.90 -20.64
C GLN A 463 9.88 7.93 -19.51
N LEU A 464 10.88 7.07 -19.55
CA LEU A 464 11.97 7.09 -18.58
C LEU A 464 12.74 8.42 -18.63
N LEU A 465 13.03 8.93 -19.84
CA LEU A 465 13.69 10.23 -20.00
C LEU A 465 12.84 11.38 -19.43
N ALA A 466 11.52 11.36 -19.66
CA ALA A 466 10.60 12.38 -19.18
C ALA A 466 10.44 12.40 -17.64
N HIS A 467 10.68 11.27 -16.96
CA HIS A 467 10.40 11.10 -15.55
C HIS A 467 11.65 10.86 -14.67
N GLY A 468 12.79 11.46 -15.00
CA GLY A 468 13.99 11.41 -14.16
C GLY A 468 15.19 10.72 -14.80
N GLY A 469 15.08 10.32 -16.07
CA GLY A 469 16.22 9.81 -16.85
C GLY A 469 16.20 8.30 -17.05
N PRO A 470 17.10 7.78 -17.90
CA PRO A 470 17.08 6.39 -18.31
C PRO A 470 17.64 5.44 -17.25
N GLU A 471 18.36 5.92 -16.26
CA GLU A 471 19.06 5.11 -15.25
C GLU A 471 18.22 4.81 -14.01
N GLN A 472 16.90 4.85 -14.13
CA GLN A 472 15.98 4.47 -13.06
C GLN A 472 15.83 2.95 -12.94
N LYS A 473 15.73 2.45 -11.70
CA LYS A 473 15.49 1.02 -11.45
C LYS A 473 14.11 0.61 -11.94
N THR A 474 14.08 -0.20 -12.98
CA THR A 474 12.87 -0.57 -13.73
C THR A 474 12.75 -2.08 -13.85
N ILE A 475 11.56 -2.63 -13.62
CA ILE A 475 11.23 -4.02 -13.90
C ILE A 475 10.23 -4.07 -15.06
N VAL A 476 10.59 -4.73 -16.16
CA VAL A 476 9.73 -4.96 -17.33
C VAL A 476 9.24 -6.40 -17.33
N PHE A 477 7.94 -6.59 -17.16
CA PHE A 477 7.31 -7.91 -17.20
C PHE A 477 6.98 -8.32 -18.64
N CYS A 478 7.65 -9.36 -19.10
CA CYS A 478 7.60 -9.90 -20.46
C CYS A 478 6.80 -11.22 -20.51
N VAL A 479 6.37 -11.62 -21.72
CA VAL A 479 5.53 -12.81 -21.92
C VAL A 479 6.34 -14.10 -21.80
N ARG A 480 7.58 -14.12 -22.31
CA ARG A 480 8.47 -15.28 -22.37
C ARG A 480 9.95 -14.85 -22.38
N ASP A 481 10.84 -15.82 -22.23
CA ASP A 481 12.28 -15.60 -22.08
C ASP A 481 12.88 -14.86 -23.29
N SER A 482 12.60 -15.32 -24.51
CA SER A 482 13.07 -14.65 -25.74
C SER A 482 12.47 -13.24 -25.94
N HIS A 483 11.27 -12.98 -25.44
CA HIS A 483 10.70 -11.62 -25.42
C HIS A 483 11.46 -10.74 -24.45
N ALA A 484 11.82 -11.24 -23.27
CA ALA A 484 12.62 -10.50 -22.28
C ALA A 484 14.01 -10.15 -22.84
N GLU A 485 14.65 -11.07 -23.56
CA GLU A 485 15.93 -10.82 -24.23
C GLU A 485 15.83 -9.76 -25.32
N GLU A 486 14.78 -9.84 -26.18
CA GLU A 486 14.55 -8.85 -27.22
C GLU A 486 14.32 -7.44 -26.67
N VAL A 487 13.50 -7.33 -25.60
CA VAL A 487 13.25 -6.05 -24.90
C VAL A 487 14.55 -5.51 -24.31
N ALA A 488 15.32 -6.34 -23.61
CA ALA A 488 16.59 -5.93 -23.00
C ALA A 488 17.58 -5.44 -24.07
N ARG A 489 17.69 -6.17 -25.18
CA ARG A 489 18.57 -5.79 -26.30
C ARG A 489 18.17 -4.42 -26.89
N ARG A 490 16.88 -4.20 -27.16
CA ARG A 490 16.41 -2.93 -27.73
C ARG A 490 16.60 -1.76 -26.79
N LEU A 491 16.37 -1.94 -25.50
CA LEU A 491 16.61 -0.89 -24.51
C LEU A 491 18.10 -0.58 -24.35
N ARG A 492 18.99 -1.58 -24.46
CA ARG A 492 20.46 -1.33 -24.51
C ARG A 492 20.84 -0.53 -25.75
N ASP A 493 20.29 -0.83 -26.92
CA ASP A 493 20.56 -0.11 -28.15
C ASP A 493 20.12 1.37 -28.02
N LEU A 494 18.88 1.63 -27.55
CA LEU A 494 18.36 2.98 -27.33
C LEU A 494 19.21 3.78 -26.31
N TYR A 495 19.61 3.12 -25.22
CA TYR A 495 20.45 3.74 -24.20
C TYR A 495 21.84 4.08 -24.76
N ARG A 496 22.47 3.19 -25.53
CA ARG A 496 23.76 3.44 -26.18
C ARG A 496 23.68 4.64 -27.10
N ASP A 497 22.64 4.70 -27.96
CA ASP A 497 22.44 5.79 -28.90
C ASP A 497 22.21 7.13 -28.18
N TRP A 498 21.47 7.10 -27.07
CA TRP A 498 21.26 8.26 -26.21
C TRP A 498 22.57 8.71 -25.54
N CYS A 499 23.35 7.78 -24.96
CA CYS A 499 24.66 8.12 -24.36
C CYS A 499 25.59 8.75 -25.39
N GLN A 500 25.65 8.21 -26.61
CA GLN A 500 26.45 8.77 -27.69
C GLN A 500 26.02 10.20 -28.02
N ALA A 501 24.71 10.47 -28.06
CA ALA A 501 24.18 11.82 -28.28
C ALA A 501 24.53 12.80 -27.14
N GLN A 502 24.67 12.29 -25.90
CA GLN A 502 25.07 13.08 -24.73
C GLN A 502 26.61 13.16 -24.51
N GLY A 503 27.39 12.45 -25.33
CA GLY A 503 28.85 12.36 -25.14
C GLY A 503 29.26 11.56 -23.89
N ALA A 504 28.42 10.63 -23.45
CA ALA A 504 28.62 9.79 -22.26
C ALA A 504 28.98 8.34 -22.67
N GLU A 505 29.73 7.64 -21.81
CA GLU A 505 30.02 6.22 -22.01
C GLU A 505 28.83 5.37 -21.53
N PRO A 506 28.31 4.45 -22.37
CA PRO A 506 27.22 3.59 -22.00
C PRO A 506 27.65 2.53 -20.98
N LYS A 507 26.83 2.32 -19.93
CA LYS A 507 27.03 1.26 -18.94
C LYS A 507 26.64 -0.10 -19.54
N SER A 508 27.51 -1.11 -19.43
CA SER A 508 27.34 -2.43 -20.05
C SER A 508 26.08 -3.15 -19.55
N ASP A 509 25.74 -2.98 -18.29
CA ASP A 509 24.66 -3.70 -17.60
C ASP A 509 23.39 -2.86 -17.48
N TYR A 510 23.14 -1.93 -18.40
CA TYR A 510 21.99 -1.04 -18.38
C TYR A 510 20.66 -1.81 -18.37
N ALA A 511 20.42 -2.66 -19.38
CA ALA A 511 19.24 -3.50 -19.45
C ALA A 511 19.64 -4.95 -19.66
N PHE A 512 19.02 -5.87 -18.92
CA PHE A 512 19.42 -7.26 -18.89
C PHE A 512 18.22 -8.20 -18.72
N ARG A 513 18.38 -9.43 -19.22
CA ARG A 513 17.42 -10.50 -19.02
C ARG A 513 17.58 -11.10 -17.63
N CYS A 514 16.51 -11.11 -16.85
CA CYS A 514 16.47 -11.68 -15.50
C CYS A 514 15.38 -12.77 -15.44
N THR A 515 15.72 -13.98 -15.90
CA THR A 515 14.79 -15.12 -15.98
C THR A 515 15.46 -16.39 -15.43
N GLN A 516 14.66 -17.38 -15.02
CA GLN A 516 15.19 -18.65 -14.46
C GLN A 516 16.10 -19.41 -15.44
N LYS A 517 15.95 -19.20 -16.75
CA LYS A 517 16.77 -19.84 -17.78
C LYS A 517 18.11 -19.12 -18.02
N ALA A 518 18.29 -17.92 -17.52
CA ALA A 518 19.55 -17.22 -17.54
C ALA A 518 20.48 -17.87 -16.49
N GLY A 519 21.62 -18.39 -16.92
CA GLY A 519 22.57 -19.10 -16.04
C GLY A 519 23.13 -18.21 -14.91
N ASP A 520 23.05 -16.90 -15.04
CA ASP A 520 23.52 -15.84 -14.16
C ASP A 520 22.39 -15.16 -13.34
N ALA A 521 21.17 -15.71 -13.36
CA ALA A 521 19.98 -15.07 -12.77
C ALA A 521 20.15 -14.72 -11.26
N LYS A 522 20.91 -15.50 -10.51
CA LYS A 522 21.16 -15.23 -9.07
C LYS A 522 22.09 -14.04 -8.86
N SER A 523 23.17 -13.93 -9.65
CA SER A 523 24.10 -12.80 -9.54
C SER A 523 23.46 -11.51 -10.02
N THR A 524 22.78 -11.52 -11.19
CA THR A 524 22.09 -10.34 -11.73
C THR A 524 20.96 -9.84 -10.84
N THR A 525 20.28 -10.73 -10.12
CA THR A 525 19.28 -10.34 -9.11
C THR A 525 19.92 -9.68 -7.89
N ALA A 526 21.08 -10.18 -7.44
CA ALA A 526 21.84 -9.57 -6.36
C ALA A 526 22.36 -8.17 -6.74
N ASP A 527 22.88 -8.02 -7.96
CA ASP A 527 23.36 -6.75 -8.51
C ASP A 527 22.22 -5.73 -8.69
N LEU A 528 21.05 -6.16 -9.16
CA LEU A 528 19.86 -5.31 -9.23
C LEU A 528 19.48 -4.75 -7.86
N ARG A 529 19.63 -5.56 -6.81
CA ARG A 529 19.30 -5.18 -5.42
C ARG A 529 20.36 -4.28 -4.78
N GLY A 530 21.63 -4.63 -4.98
CA GLY A 530 22.75 -4.04 -4.24
C GLY A 530 23.39 -2.82 -4.90
N SER A 531 23.12 -2.54 -6.17
CA SER A 531 23.72 -1.43 -6.91
C SER A 531 22.69 -0.37 -7.27
N VAL A 532 23.00 0.90 -7.02
CA VAL A 532 22.23 2.06 -7.54
C VAL A 532 22.86 2.66 -8.79
N THR A 533 24.03 2.18 -9.21
CA THR A 533 24.83 2.73 -10.32
C THR A 533 24.97 1.79 -11.52
N SER A 534 24.35 0.61 -11.47
CA SER A 534 24.34 -0.39 -12.55
C SER A 534 23.07 -1.23 -12.51
N HIS A 535 22.84 -2.09 -13.52
CA HIS A 535 21.70 -3.00 -13.59
C HIS A 535 20.35 -2.28 -13.45
N PHE A 536 20.08 -1.33 -14.37
CA PHE A 536 18.91 -0.44 -14.22
C PHE A 536 17.60 -1.08 -14.66
N VAL A 537 17.57 -1.77 -15.82
CA VAL A 537 16.34 -2.30 -16.40
C VAL A 537 16.36 -3.82 -16.44
N ALA A 538 15.61 -4.46 -15.55
CA ALA A 538 15.47 -5.91 -15.49
C ALA A 538 14.27 -6.39 -16.31
N CYS A 539 14.51 -7.12 -17.40
CA CYS A 539 13.48 -7.74 -18.21
C CYS A 539 13.22 -9.17 -17.74
N THR A 540 12.01 -9.44 -17.23
CA THR A 540 11.68 -10.72 -16.58
C THR A 540 10.35 -11.29 -17.04
N VAL A 541 10.16 -12.60 -16.86
CA VAL A 541 8.87 -13.27 -17.12
C VAL A 541 8.10 -13.47 -15.81
N GLU A 542 8.72 -14.13 -14.84
CA GLU A 542 8.12 -14.46 -13.54
C GLU A 542 9.12 -14.43 -12.38
N LEU A 543 10.42 -14.45 -12.63
CA LEU A 543 11.43 -14.56 -11.57
C LEU A 543 11.30 -13.44 -10.56
N LEU A 544 11.11 -12.20 -11.00
CA LEU A 544 10.94 -11.04 -10.14
C LEU A 544 9.48 -10.81 -9.70
N SER A 545 8.51 -11.60 -10.15
CA SER A 545 7.11 -11.48 -9.70
C SER A 545 6.94 -11.93 -8.25
N THR A 546 7.81 -12.79 -7.75
CA THR A 546 7.71 -13.37 -6.40
C THR A 546 9.05 -13.43 -5.71
N GLY A 547 9.03 -13.13 -4.42
CA GLY A 547 10.11 -13.44 -3.49
C GLY A 547 11.33 -12.52 -3.50
N VAL A 548 11.63 -11.87 -4.60
CA VAL A 548 12.81 -10.99 -4.68
C VAL A 548 12.47 -9.60 -4.14
N ASP A 549 13.16 -9.18 -3.10
CA ASP A 549 13.01 -7.85 -2.51
C ASP A 549 14.03 -6.88 -3.12
N VAL A 550 13.55 -5.89 -3.88
CA VAL A 550 14.36 -4.83 -4.51
C VAL A 550 13.73 -3.48 -4.15
N PRO A 551 14.06 -2.90 -2.99
CA PRO A 551 13.41 -1.67 -2.50
C PRO A 551 13.58 -0.46 -3.42
N VAL A 552 14.69 -0.40 -4.15
CA VAL A 552 15.06 0.70 -5.04
C VAL A 552 14.29 0.76 -6.36
N VAL A 553 13.36 -0.17 -6.63
CA VAL A 553 12.60 -0.18 -7.90
C VAL A 553 11.67 1.03 -7.99
N GLU A 554 11.86 1.85 -8.99
CA GLU A 554 11.11 3.08 -9.26
C GLU A 554 10.01 2.88 -10.30
N ASN A 555 10.17 1.92 -11.23
CA ASN A 555 9.22 1.71 -12.31
C ASN A 555 8.86 0.23 -12.46
N ILE A 556 7.56 -0.01 -12.65
CA ILE A 556 6.98 -1.32 -13.00
C ILE A 556 6.34 -1.19 -14.39
N VAL A 557 6.73 -2.05 -15.32
CA VAL A 557 6.29 -1.98 -16.71
C VAL A 557 5.59 -3.29 -17.11
N PHE A 558 4.39 -3.18 -17.67
CA PHE A 558 3.62 -4.32 -18.17
C PHE A 558 3.66 -4.39 -19.71
N PHE A 559 4.52 -5.25 -20.24
CA PHE A 559 4.53 -5.69 -21.64
C PHE A 559 3.84 -7.06 -21.82
N LYS A 560 3.38 -7.62 -20.71
CA LYS A 560 2.68 -8.89 -20.59
C LYS A 560 1.22 -8.66 -20.26
N TYR A 561 0.33 -9.22 -21.08
CA TYR A 561 -1.09 -9.24 -20.73
C TYR A 561 -1.32 -10.12 -19.49
N LEU A 562 -2.05 -9.60 -18.53
CA LEU A 562 -2.39 -10.30 -17.29
C LEU A 562 -3.89 -10.52 -17.19
N SER A 563 -4.27 -11.69 -16.68
CA SER A 563 -5.64 -12.04 -16.34
C SER A 563 -5.78 -12.47 -14.86
N SER A 564 -4.65 -12.67 -14.17
CA SER A 564 -4.61 -13.08 -12.76
C SER A 564 -4.44 -11.88 -11.84
N PRO A 565 -5.44 -11.54 -11.00
CA PRO A 565 -5.32 -10.49 -9.98
C PRO A 565 -4.22 -10.78 -8.96
N ILE A 566 -3.99 -12.06 -8.64
CA ILE A 566 -2.93 -12.47 -7.71
C ILE A 566 -1.57 -12.10 -8.28
N LEU A 567 -1.33 -12.50 -9.54
CA LEU A 567 -0.07 -12.24 -10.21
C LEU A 567 0.15 -10.72 -10.39
N PHE A 568 -0.91 -9.98 -10.73
CA PHE A 568 -0.88 -8.53 -10.81
C PHE A 568 -0.47 -7.89 -9.48
N ALA A 569 -1.13 -8.27 -8.38
CA ALA A 569 -0.81 -7.73 -7.04
C ALA A 569 0.64 -8.03 -6.63
N GLN A 570 1.16 -9.20 -6.98
CA GLN A 570 2.56 -9.57 -6.71
C GLN A 570 3.56 -8.75 -7.53
N MET A 571 3.29 -8.56 -8.83
CA MET A 571 4.13 -7.77 -9.72
C MET A 571 4.13 -6.29 -9.30
N LEU A 572 2.94 -5.73 -9.04
CA LEU A 572 2.80 -4.37 -8.54
C LEU A 572 3.51 -4.18 -7.20
N GLY A 573 3.40 -5.17 -6.32
CA GLY A 573 4.03 -5.16 -5.00
C GLY A 573 5.57 -5.07 -5.02
N ARG A 574 6.21 -5.21 -6.18
CA ARG A 574 7.67 -4.98 -6.30
C ARG A 574 8.03 -3.51 -6.23
N GLY A 575 7.12 -2.62 -6.64
CA GLY A 575 7.30 -1.18 -6.55
C GLY A 575 6.96 -0.58 -5.18
N THR A 576 6.17 -1.26 -4.36
CA THR A 576 5.56 -0.69 -3.14
C THR A 576 6.53 -0.42 -1.98
N ARG A 577 7.79 -0.87 -2.05
CA ARG A 577 8.79 -0.61 -1.02
C ARG A 577 9.22 0.85 -1.02
N LEU A 578 9.35 1.41 0.19
CA LEU A 578 10.04 2.68 0.40
C LEU A 578 11.54 2.43 0.52
N HIS A 579 12.36 3.40 0.11
CA HIS A 579 13.80 3.34 0.25
C HIS A 579 14.34 4.70 0.68
N ALA A 580 14.83 4.77 1.92
CA ALA A 580 15.26 6.03 2.52
C ALA A 580 16.56 6.59 1.90
N GLU A 581 17.49 5.72 1.49
CA GLU A 581 18.78 6.15 0.94
C GLU A 581 18.65 6.80 -0.44
N THR A 582 17.65 6.42 -1.24
CA THR A 582 17.33 7.03 -2.54
C THR A 582 16.11 7.95 -2.47
N GLU A 583 15.63 8.25 -1.27
CA GLU A 583 14.42 9.07 -1.03
C GLU A 583 13.18 8.61 -1.80
N LYS A 584 13.13 7.32 -2.17
CA LYS A 584 12.03 6.77 -2.92
C LYS A 584 10.77 6.71 -2.06
N LEU A 585 9.78 7.52 -2.38
CA LEU A 585 8.47 7.58 -1.73
C LEU A 585 7.33 7.04 -2.60
N MET A 586 7.50 6.93 -3.92
CA MET A 586 6.51 6.44 -4.88
C MET A 586 7.14 5.49 -5.89
N PHE A 587 6.32 4.91 -6.77
CA PHE A 587 6.78 4.23 -7.98
C PHE A 587 5.81 4.45 -9.13
N ARG A 588 6.32 4.37 -10.37
CA ARG A 588 5.50 4.50 -11.58
C ARG A 588 5.11 3.16 -12.15
N VAL A 589 3.94 3.11 -12.73
CA VAL A 589 3.44 1.94 -13.45
C VAL A 589 3.18 2.34 -14.90
N PHE A 590 3.92 1.74 -15.83
CA PHE A 590 3.73 1.93 -17.26
C PHE A 590 3.02 0.70 -17.85
N ASP A 591 1.74 0.86 -18.16
CA ASP A 591 0.86 -0.24 -18.59
C ASP A 591 0.49 -0.15 -20.08
N TYR A 592 1.04 -1.07 -20.87
CA TYR A 592 0.81 -1.21 -22.31
C TYR A 592 -0.22 -2.30 -22.65
N THR A 593 -0.78 -2.97 -21.67
CA THR A 593 -1.58 -4.18 -21.86
C THR A 593 -2.93 -4.16 -21.17
N GLY A 594 -3.23 -3.11 -20.41
CA GLY A 594 -4.44 -3.03 -19.59
C GLY A 594 -4.37 -3.90 -18.32
N ALA A 595 -3.15 -4.24 -17.87
CA ALA A 595 -2.96 -5.01 -16.64
C ALA A 595 -3.50 -4.28 -15.41
N THR A 596 -3.47 -2.95 -15.41
CA THR A 596 -3.99 -2.11 -14.31
C THR A 596 -5.52 -2.07 -14.24
N ASP A 597 -6.23 -2.61 -15.23
CA ASP A 597 -7.69 -2.82 -15.15
C ASP A 597 -8.02 -3.92 -14.11
N LEU A 598 -7.02 -4.70 -13.66
CA LEU A 598 -7.11 -5.62 -12.53
C LEU A 598 -7.09 -4.92 -11.16
N PHE A 599 -6.90 -3.60 -11.13
CA PHE A 599 -7.02 -2.79 -9.91
C PHE A 599 -8.50 -2.52 -9.61
N GLY A 600 -8.96 -2.94 -8.44
CA GLY A 600 -10.34 -2.73 -8.02
C GLY A 600 -11.32 -3.56 -8.84
N PHE A 601 -11.81 -4.59 -8.23
CA PHE A 601 -12.64 -5.66 -8.80
C PHE A 601 -14.02 -5.25 -9.32
N ASP A 602 -14.16 -4.23 -10.16
CA ASP A 602 -15.36 -4.00 -10.95
C ASP A 602 -15.31 -4.86 -12.25
N TYR A 603 -15.32 -6.16 -12.06
CA TYR A 603 -15.35 -7.14 -13.14
C TYR A 603 -16.78 -7.40 -13.64
N GLN A 604 -17.45 -6.38 -14.13
CA GLN A 604 -18.71 -6.55 -14.87
C GLN A 604 -18.45 -6.71 -16.37
N THR A 605 -17.73 -7.74 -16.79
CA THR A 605 -17.70 -8.09 -18.21
C THR A 605 -17.98 -9.57 -18.40
N LYS A 606 -19.01 -9.85 -19.20
CA LYS A 606 -19.52 -11.19 -19.53
C LYS A 606 -18.44 -12.10 -20.08
N LEU A 607 -18.12 -13.18 -19.36
CA LEU A 607 -17.29 -14.26 -19.89
C LEU A 607 -18.10 -15.18 -20.81
N LYS A 608 -17.56 -15.47 -22.00
CA LYS A 608 -17.93 -16.65 -22.77
C LYS A 608 -17.38 -17.90 -22.06
N LYS A 609 -18.28 -18.85 -21.73
CA LYS A 609 -17.93 -20.18 -21.22
C LYS A 609 -16.84 -20.80 -22.12
N LYS A 610 -15.66 -21.05 -21.58
CA LYS A 610 -14.73 -22.00 -22.17
C LYS A 610 -15.10 -23.38 -21.64
N THR A 611 -15.71 -24.18 -22.49
CA THR A 611 -15.97 -25.61 -22.25
C THR A 611 -14.65 -26.33 -21.99
N GLY A 612 -14.58 -27.03 -20.89
CA GLY A 612 -13.68 -28.05 -20.42
C GLY A 612 -12.30 -28.21 -21.11
N GLY A 613 -11.24 -27.85 -20.39
CA GLY A 613 -9.88 -28.20 -20.73
C GLY A 613 -9.27 -29.09 -19.65
N GLY A 614 -9.58 -30.38 -19.69
CA GLY A 614 -8.78 -31.38 -18.98
C GLY A 614 -7.31 -31.30 -19.47
N LYS A 615 -6.34 -31.59 -18.60
CA LYS A 615 -4.93 -31.77 -18.97
C LYS A 615 -4.87 -32.79 -20.14
N LYS A 616 -4.75 -32.30 -21.34
CA LYS A 616 -4.36 -33.12 -22.47
C LYS A 616 -2.83 -33.13 -22.53
N ASN A 617 -2.24 -34.30 -22.33
CA ASN A 617 -0.94 -34.64 -22.92
C ASN A 617 -1.12 -34.59 -24.44
N GLY A 618 -1.13 -33.39 -24.99
CA GLY A 618 -1.16 -33.14 -26.42
C GLY A 618 0.26 -32.98 -26.95
N PRO A 619 0.45 -33.10 -28.26
CA PRO A 619 1.75 -32.81 -28.89
C PRO A 619 2.22 -31.40 -28.49
N PRO A 620 3.56 -31.14 -28.46
CA PRO A 620 4.09 -29.82 -28.11
C PRO A 620 3.43 -28.74 -28.97
N ALA A 621 3.12 -27.60 -28.35
CA ALA A 621 2.46 -26.50 -29.05
C ALA A 621 3.28 -26.12 -30.30
N PRO A 622 2.63 -25.83 -31.44
CA PRO A 622 3.35 -25.42 -32.62
C PRO A 622 4.21 -24.18 -32.35
N PRO A 623 5.35 -24.03 -33.03
CA PRO A 623 6.24 -22.89 -32.85
C PRO A 623 5.49 -21.59 -33.13
N PRO A 624 5.84 -20.47 -32.41
CA PRO A 624 5.19 -19.18 -32.63
C PRO A 624 5.40 -18.69 -34.06
N LYS A 625 4.46 -17.95 -34.59
CA LYS A 625 4.55 -17.28 -35.88
C LYS A 625 5.11 -15.87 -35.70
N LYS A 626 5.97 -15.42 -36.59
CA LYS A 626 6.53 -14.07 -36.63
C LYS A 626 5.86 -13.27 -37.72
N VAL A 627 5.36 -12.08 -37.43
CA VAL A 627 4.76 -11.16 -38.39
C VAL A 627 5.64 -9.92 -38.48
N GLU A 628 5.92 -9.51 -39.74
CA GLU A 628 6.71 -8.31 -40.04
C GLU A 628 5.93 -7.40 -41.00
N GLY A 629 6.20 -6.07 -40.92
CA GLY A 629 5.59 -5.06 -41.78
C GLY A 629 4.31 -4.48 -41.20
N VAL A 630 4.18 -4.47 -39.87
CA VAL A 630 3.05 -3.82 -39.13
C VAL A 630 3.54 -2.50 -38.57
N THR A 631 2.86 -1.39 -38.86
CA THR A 631 3.14 -0.10 -38.22
C THR A 631 2.34 -0.01 -36.90
N ILE A 632 3.03 0.21 -35.80
CA ILE A 632 2.44 0.30 -34.47
C ILE A 632 2.68 1.70 -33.94
N ARG A 633 1.60 2.32 -33.40
CA ARG A 633 1.66 3.60 -32.70
C ARG A 633 1.22 3.39 -31.25
N VAL A 634 1.91 4.02 -30.31
CA VAL A 634 1.57 4.03 -28.88
C VAL A 634 0.97 5.39 -28.54
N GLU A 635 -0.19 5.39 -27.91
CA GLU A 635 -0.85 6.64 -27.47
C GLU A 635 -1.20 6.56 -25.99
N PRO A 636 -0.99 7.65 -25.23
CA PRO A 636 -1.42 7.70 -23.84
C PRO A 636 -2.96 7.67 -23.77
N THR A 637 -3.49 6.82 -22.92
CA THR A 637 -4.94 6.70 -22.71
C THR A 637 -5.41 7.30 -21.39
N GLY A 638 -4.50 7.55 -20.46
CA GLY A 638 -4.83 8.24 -19.23
C GLY A 638 -3.77 8.10 -18.15
N ARG A 639 -3.85 9.03 -17.22
CA ARG A 639 -3.19 8.98 -15.92
C ARG A 639 -4.27 8.74 -14.88
N TYR A 640 -4.02 7.82 -13.97
CA TYR A 640 -5.02 7.35 -13.01
C TYR A 640 -4.45 7.32 -11.60
N LEU A 641 -5.35 7.54 -10.66
CA LEU A 641 -5.12 7.41 -9.23
C LEU A 641 -5.74 6.14 -8.69
N VAL A 642 -5.24 5.67 -7.58
CA VAL A 642 -5.93 4.69 -6.76
C VAL A 642 -6.64 5.43 -5.64
N ALA A 643 -7.97 5.38 -5.64
CA ALA A 643 -8.82 5.94 -4.59
C ALA A 643 -9.62 4.83 -3.91
N VAL A 644 -9.92 5.01 -2.62
CA VAL A 644 -10.83 4.12 -1.90
C VAL A 644 -12.26 4.59 -2.13
N ILE A 645 -13.08 3.75 -2.76
CA ILE A 645 -14.49 4.05 -3.03
C ILE A 645 -15.32 2.94 -2.39
N ASP A 646 -16.22 3.32 -1.49
CA ASP A 646 -17.07 2.38 -0.74
C ASP A 646 -16.28 1.28 0.01
N GLY A 647 -15.05 1.63 0.45
CA GLY A 647 -14.15 0.72 1.14
C GLY A 647 -13.26 -0.14 0.24
N ASP A 648 -13.42 -0.04 -1.09
CA ASP A 648 -12.64 -0.79 -2.07
C ASP A 648 -11.66 0.11 -2.85
N PRO A 649 -10.43 -0.35 -3.09
CA PRO A 649 -9.48 0.38 -3.95
C PRO A 649 -9.91 0.34 -5.40
N ARG A 650 -10.05 1.50 -6.01
CA ARG A 650 -10.41 1.63 -7.43
C ARG A 650 -9.44 2.56 -8.16
N LYS A 651 -9.18 2.21 -9.41
CA LYS A 651 -8.52 3.08 -10.37
C LYS A 651 -9.54 4.10 -10.85
N VAL A 652 -9.32 5.39 -10.60
CA VAL A 652 -10.22 6.47 -11.00
C VAL A 652 -9.50 7.44 -11.93
N SER A 653 -10.20 7.94 -12.94
CA SER A 653 -9.67 9.02 -13.77
C SER A 653 -9.58 10.32 -12.97
N VAL A 654 -8.70 11.23 -13.40
CA VAL A 654 -8.56 12.56 -12.76
C VAL A 654 -9.89 13.30 -12.75
N GLU A 655 -10.67 13.22 -13.83
CA GLU A 655 -11.98 13.86 -13.92
C GLU A 655 -13.01 13.29 -12.93
N GLU A 656 -13.08 11.97 -12.80
CA GLU A 656 -13.96 11.32 -11.80
C GLU A 656 -13.51 11.68 -10.39
N TYR A 657 -12.21 11.73 -10.14
CA TYR A 657 -11.65 12.14 -8.86
C TYR A 657 -12.05 13.56 -8.49
N ARG A 658 -11.98 14.49 -9.46
CA ARG A 658 -12.38 15.88 -9.34
C ARG A 658 -13.86 16.03 -8.97
N GLN A 659 -14.75 15.31 -9.69
CA GLN A 659 -16.19 15.31 -9.42
C GLN A 659 -16.53 14.80 -8.01
N ARG A 660 -15.86 13.73 -7.57
CA ARG A 660 -16.04 13.18 -6.22
C ARG A 660 -15.53 14.14 -5.14
N LEU A 661 -14.38 14.77 -5.39
CA LEU A 661 -13.81 15.79 -4.49
C LEU A 661 -14.75 16.99 -4.37
N ALA A 662 -15.31 17.48 -5.49
CA ALA A 662 -16.30 18.54 -5.51
C ALA A 662 -17.54 18.18 -4.67
N ALA A 663 -18.12 17.00 -4.91
CA ALA A 663 -19.30 16.55 -4.18
C ALA A 663 -19.04 16.47 -2.66
N ARG A 664 -17.85 16.00 -2.27
CA ARG A 664 -17.49 15.89 -0.87
C ARG A 664 -17.24 17.25 -0.23
N LEU A 665 -16.56 18.16 -0.93
CA LEU A 665 -16.34 19.53 -0.47
C LEU A 665 -17.67 20.26 -0.25
N LEU A 666 -18.60 20.17 -1.21
CA LEU A 666 -19.94 20.80 -1.13
C LEU A 666 -20.79 20.22 0.01
N HIS A 667 -20.59 18.97 0.39
CA HIS A 667 -21.26 18.40 1.55
C HIS A 667 -20.83 19.09 2.86
N PHE A 668 -19.56 19.45 3.02
CA PHE A 668 -19.05 20.11 4.23
C PHE A 668 -19.11 21.64 4.18
N ALA A 669 -19.03 22.21 2.99
CA ALA A 669 -19.10 23.65 2.76
C ALA A 669 -19.98 23.91 1.54
N PRO A 670 -21.30 24.07 1.72
CA PRO A 670 -22.26 24.13 0.61
C PRO A 670 -22.15 25.39 -0.27
N ASP A 671 -21.45 26.41 0.20
CA ASP A 671 -21.24 27.67 -0.53
C ASP A 671 -19.86 28.27 -0.27
N VAL A 672 -19.46 29.21 -1.13
CA VAL A 672 -18.14 29.89 -1.08
C VAL A 672 -17.92 30.62 0.25
N ALA A 673 -18.97 31.20 0.83
CA ALA A 673 -18.85 31.95 2.07
C ALA A 673 -18.52 31.01 3.25
N THR A 674 -19.22 29.88 3.33
CA THR A 674 -18.97 28.81 4.30
C THR A 674 -17.57 28.21 4.12
N PHE A 675 -17.17 27.94 2.86
CA PHE A 675 -15.83 27.43 2.56
C PHE A 675 -14.75 28.41 3.03
N ARG A 676 -14.87 29.68 2.64
CA ARG A 676 -13.90 30.73 3.04
C ARG A 676 -13.84 30.91 4.57
N ALA A 677 -14.97 30.92 5.25
CA ALA A 677 -15.04 31.05 6.70
C ALA A 677 -14.32 29.87 7.42
N ARG A 678 -14.46 28.66 6.89
CA ARG A 678 -13.70 27.50 7.41
C ARG A 678 -12.21 27.61 7.10
N TRP A 679 -11.85 28.08 5.89
CA TRP A 679 -10.47 28.18 5.44
C TRP A 679 -9.64 29.17 6.29
N LEU A 680 -10.21 30.28 6.66
CA LEU A 680 -9.54 31.34 7.43
C LEU A 680 -9.16 30.90 8.85
N VAL A 681 -9.86 29.93 9.41
CA VAL A 681 -9.61 29.42 10.75
C VAL A 681 -8.81 28.11 10.66
N PRO A 682 -7.56 28.06 11.17
CA PRO A 682 -6.67 26.90 11.00
C PRO A 682 -7.31 25.57 11.37
N ASP A 683 -7.94 25.50 12.52
CA ASP A 683 -8.58 24.29 13.02
C ASP A 683 -9.76 23.84 12.14
N ARG A 684 -10.61 24.75 11.70
CA ARG A 684 -11.77 24.45 10.84
C ARG A 684 -11.33 24.06 9.42
N ARG A 685 -10.22 24.63 8.95
CA ARG A 685 -9.60 24.21 7.70
C ARG A 685 -9.07 22.79 7.80
N GLN A 686 -8.34 22.49 8.88
CA GLN A 686 -7.81 21.14 9.10
C GLN A 686 -8.94 20.12 9.19
N GLU A 687 -10.01 20.41 9.93
CA GLU A 687 -11.22 19.57 9.97
C GLU A 687 -11.81 19.29 8.58
N LEU A 688 -11.89 20.34 7.74
CA LEU A 688 -12.39 20.21 6.37
C LEU A 688 -11.51 19.31 5.53
N LEU A 689 -10.19 19.53 5.59
CA LEU A 689 -9.21 18.74 4.84
C LEU A 689 -9.20 17.28 5.33
N ASP A 690 -9.19 17.05 6.64
CA ASP A 690 -9.24 15.72 7.23
C ASP A 690 -10.53 14.96 6.85
N ALA A 691 -11.67 15.62 6.87
CA ALA A 691 -12.94 15.02 6.48
C ALA A 691 -12.98 14.63 4.99
N ILE A 692 -12.31 15.38 4.13
CA ILE A 692 -12.13 15.04 2.73
C ILE A 692 -11.19 13.85 2.59
N VAL A 693 -10.03 13.87 3.26
CA VAL A 693 -9.03 12.78 3.23
C VAL A 693 -9.61 11.48 3.79
N GLN A 694 -10.40 11.53 4.86
CA GLN A 694 -11.09 10.35 5.41
C GLN A 694 -12.08 9.70 4.43
N SER A 695 -12.53 10.43 3.42
CA SER A 695 -13.35 9.86 2.34
C SER A 695 -12.53 9.21 1.22
N GLY A 696 -11.21 9.07 1.39
CA GLY A 696 -10.29 8.49 0.41
C GLY A 696 -9.90 9.45 -0.72
N LEU A 697 -10.06 10.77 -0.52
CA LEU A 697 -9.77 11.79 -1.51
C LEU A 697 -8.76 12.80 -0.93
N SER A 698 -7.72 13.15 -1.69
CA SER A 698 -6.72 14.15 -1.29
C SER A 698 -6.78 15.36 -2.22
N PRO A 699 -7.07 16.58 -1.68
CA PRO A 699 -6.99 17.81 -2.47
C PRO A 699 -5.58 18.09 -2.99
N LYS A 700 -4.55 17.72 -2.22
CA LYS A 700 -3.16 17.86 -2.62
C LYS A 700 -2.84 16.96 -3.81
N ALA A 701 -3.24 15.68 -3.77
CA ALA A 701 -3.03 14.76 -4.89
C ALA A 701 -3.65 15.28 -6.20
N LEU A 702 -4.83 15.93 -6.14
CA LEU A 702 -5.42 16.57 -7.32
C LEU A 702 -4.60 17.77 -7.78
N ALA A 703 -4.16 18.64 -6.84
CA ALA A 703 -3.34 19.80 -7.17
C ALA A 703 -2.05 19.41 -7.88
N GLU A 704 -1.47 18.31 -7.49
CA GLU A 704 -0.22 17.77 -8.03
C GLU A 704 -0.40 17.19 -9.42
N ILE A 705 -1.47 16.42 -9.64
CA ILE A 705 -1.76 15.78 -10.93
C ILE A 705 -2.13 16.79 -12.00
N GLU A 706 -2.74 17.92 -11.60
CA GLU A 706 -3.12 19.00 -12.51
C GLU A 706 -2.08 20.12 -12.58
N GLU A 707 -0.88 19.91 -12.05
CA GLU A 707 0.24 20.88 -12.12
C GLU A 707 -0.09 22.22 -11.44
N LEU A 708 -0.67 22.18 -10.25
CA LEU A 708 -1.19 23.34 -9.55
C LEU A 708 -0.35 23.76 -8.32
N GLN A 709 0.93 23.34 -8.22
CA GLN A 709 1.80 23.65 -7.07
C GLN A 709 2.02 25.14 -6.85
N ALA A 710 1.88 25.95 -7.90
CA ALA A 710 1.92 27.41 -7.78
C ALA A 710 0.67 27.98 -7.09
N CYS A 711 -0.39 27.19 -6.94
CA CYS A 711 -1.64 27.57 -6.29
C CYS A 711 -1.66 27.19 -4.81
N ASP A 712 -2.44 27.87 -4.01
CA ASP A 712 -2.80 27.42 -2.67
C ASP A 712 -3.97 26.43 -2.76
N LEU A 713 -4.09 25.50 -1.82
CA LEU A 713 -5.21 24.55 -1.81
C LEU A 713 -6.56 25.25 -1.74
N PHE A 714 -6.63 26.49 -1.25
CA PHE A 714 -7.82 27.33 -1.35
C PHE A 714 -8.28 27.51 -2.78
N ASP A 715 -7.36 27.81 -3.69
CA ASP A 715 -7.67 28.02 -5.11
C ASP A 715 -8.04 26.73 -5.81
N VAL A 716 -7.34 25.63 -5.49
CA VAL A 716 -7.66 24.31 -6.04
C VAL A 716 -9.08 23.88 -5.64
N LEU A 717 -9.39 23.90 -4.35
CA LEU A 717 -10.72 23.54 -3.84
C LEU A 717 -11.79 24.54 -4.27
N GLY A 718 -11.43 25.82 -4.33
CA GLY A 718 -12.32 26.89 -4.81
C GLY A 718 -12.75 26.69 -6.26
N GLU A 719 -11.83 26.29 -7.13
CA GLU A 719 -12.15 25.95 -8.53
C GLU A 719 -12.99 24.69 -8.62
N VAL A 720 -12.55 23.61 -7.93
CA VAL A 720 -13.19 22.29 -7.99
C VAL A 720 -14.64 22.33 -7.48
N GLY A 721 -14.89 22.99 -6.34
CA GLY A 721 -16.22 22.99 -5.70
C GLY A 721 -17.15 24.11 -6.18
N TYR A 722 -16.58 25.26 -6.55
CA TYR A 722 -17.39 26.47 -6.75
C TYR A 722 -17.10 27.19 -8.07
N ALA A 723 -16.28 26.59 -8.94
CA ALA A 723 -15.86 27.21 -10.21
C ALA A 723 -15.23 28.61 -10.05
N LEU A 724 -14.52 28.84 -8.93
CA LEU A 724 -13.80 30.09 -8.72
C LEU A 724 -12.63 30.20 -9.70
N GLN A 725 -12.31 31.42 -10.11
CA GLN A 725 -11.12 31.66 -10.91
C GLN A 725 -9.86 31.31 -10.09
N ARG A 726 -9.13 30.28 -10.54
CA ARG A 726 -7.88 29.85 -9.95
C ARG A 726 -6.82 30.95 -10.05
N ARG A 727 -6.04 31.12 -8.98
CA ARG A 727 -4.93 32.05 -8.89
C ARG A 727 -3.73 31.37 -8.23
N THR A 728 -2.56 31.69 -8.73
CA THR A 728 -1.32 31.30 -8.07
C THR A 728 -1.12 32.08 -6.76
N ARG A 729 -0.34 31.53 -5.87
CA ARG A 729 0.07 32.20 -4.62
C ARG A 729 0.73 33.56 -4.89
N ALA A 730 1.57 33.63 -5.92
CA ALA A 730 2.21 34.88 -6.35
C ALA A 730 1.20 35.93 -6.84
N GLU A 731 0.20 35.53 -7.63
CA GLU A 731 -0.87 36.42 -8.08
C GLU A 731 -1.70 36.94 -6.91
N ARG A 732 -2.02 36.10 -5.93
CA ARG A 732 -2.74 36.54 -4.72
C ARG A 732 -1.93 37.53 -3.90
N ALA A 733 -0.64 37.28 -3.71
CA ALA A 733 0.27 38.22 -3.04
C ALA A 733 0.35 39.55 -3.79
N PHE A 734 0.45 39.54 -5.11
CA PHE A 734 0.44 40.74 -5.96
C PHE A 734 -0.89 41.48 -5.86
N MET A 735 -2.02 40.78 -5.92
CA MET A 735 -3.36 41.37 -5.76
C MET A 735 -3.55 42.01 -4.38
N PHE A 736 -2.99 41.41 -3.32
CA PHE A 736 -3.01 42.02 -1.99
C PHE A 736 -2.36 43.41 -2.01
N HIS A 737 -1.24 43.56 -2.66
CA HIS A 737 -0.55 44.84 -2.77
C HIS A 737 -1.35 45.91 -3.54
N THR A 738 -2.09 45.50 -4.57
CA THR A 738 -2.80 46.42 -5.47
C THR A 738 -4.22 46.72 -5.00
N LYS A 739 -4.98 45.73 -4.60
CA LYS A 739 -6.40 45.88 -4.24
C LYS A 739 -6.63 46.41 -2.83
N ASN A 740 -5.64 46.31 -1.93
CA ASN A 740 -5.77 46.77 -0.54
C ASN A 740 -5.07 48.11 -0.28
N SER A 741 -4.78 48.88 -1.32
CA SER A 741 -4.14 50.21 -1.21
C SER A 741 -4.88 51.15 -0.24
N GLY A 742 -6.22 51.16 -0.25
CA GLY A 742 -7.03 51.99 0.65
C GLY A 742 -6.92 51.55 2.13
N TRP A 743 -6.75 50.26 2.39
CA TRP A 743 -6.53 49.72 3.76
C TRP A 743 -5.10 49.98 4.24
N LEU A 744 -4.15 49.94 3.34
CA LEU A 744 -2.72 50.18 3.64
C LEU A 744 -2.39 51.66 3.79
N ALA A 745 -2.99 52.56 3.01
CA ALA A 745 -2.64 53.99 2.92
C ALA A 745 -2.63 54.71 4.27
N PRO A 746 -3.57 54.45 5.25
CA PRO A 746 -3.54 55.11 6.55
C PRO A 746 -2.38 54.67 7.46
N LEU A 747 -1.68 53.56 7.12
CA LEU A 747 -0.62 52.98 7.94
C LEU A 747 0.73 53.66 7.66
N SER A 748 1.64 53.64 8.66
CA SER A 748 3.01 54.08 8.47
C SER A 748 3.73 53.27 7.40
N LEU A 749 4.68 53.86 6.69
CA LEU A 749 5.45 53.17 5.64
C LEU A 749 6.11 51.84 6.11
N PRO A 750 6.73 51.79 7.32
CA PRO A 750 7.23 50.49 7.83
C PRO A 750 6.12 49.44 8.04
N ALA A 751 4.93 49.86 8.47
CA ALA A 751 3.81 48.96 8.66
C ALA A 751 3.29 48.41 7.30
N GLN A 752 3.14 49.28 6.32
CA GLN A 752 2.79 48.87 4.95
C GLN A 752 3.83 47.88 4.40
N ALA A 753 5.13 48.20 4.57
CA ALA A 753 6.21 47.30 4.13
C ALA A 753 6.17 45.93 4.81
N THR A 754 5.91 45.92 6.12
CA THR A 754 5.80 44.66 6.90
C THR A 754 4.61 43.81 6.43
N LEU A 755 3.41 44.39 6.23
CA LEU A 755 2.22 43.67 5.76
C LEU A 755 2.42 43.17 4.32
N LYS A 756 3.08 43.92 3.45
CA LYS A 756 3.45 43.50 2.11
C LYS A 756 4.45 42.33 2.14
N ALA A 757 5.44 42.40 3.03
CA ALA A 757 6.39 41.30 3.22
C ALA A 757 5.72 40.01 3.72
N ILE A 758 4.74 40.13 4.62
CA ILE A 758 3.91 39.00 5.05
C ILE A 758 3.14 38.39 3.86
N ALA A 759 2.48 39.21 3.03
CA ALA A 759 1.81 38.73 1.83
C ALA A 759 2.78 38.06 0.83
N ASN A 760 4.03 38.52 0.74
CA ASN A 760 5.07 37.88 -0.07
C ASN A 760 5.47 36.50 0.50
N GLN A 761 5.45 36.30 1.82
CA GLN A 761 5.68 34.97 2.41
C GLN A 761 4.58 34.01 2.00
N PHE A 762 3.31 34.46 1.95
CA PHE A 762 2.25 33.65 1.36
C PHE A 762 2.54 33.31 -0.12
N GLY A 763 3.04 34.26 -0.91
CA GLY A 763 3.42 34.02 -2.30
C GLY A 763 4.46 32.87 -2.45
N LYS A 764 5.31 32.66 -1.44
CA LYS A 764 6.36 31.63 -1.43
C LYS A 764 5.85 30.27 -0.87
N GLY A 765 5.18 30.28 0.25
CA GLY A 765 4.84 29.06 1.01
C GLY A 765 3.35 28.88 1.33
N GLY A 766 2.45 29.64 0.70
CA GLY A 766 1.00 29.50 0.86
C GLY A 766 0.49 29.80 2.27
N THR A 767 -0.65 29.22 2.58
CA THR A 767 -1.35 29.39 3.86
C THR A 767 -0.47 28.94 5.05
N GLU A 768 0.30 27.88 4.91
CA GLU A 768 1.16 27.33 5.97
C GLU A 768 2.28 28.33 6.35
N ALA A 769 2.83 29.06 5.38
CA ALA A 769 3.85 30.06 5.66
C ALA A 769 3.32 31.23 6.49
N LEU A 770 2.03 31.58 6.36
CA LEU A 770 1.40 32.64 7.17
C LEU A 770 1.16 32.20 8.63
N GLU A 771 1.01 30.94 8.86
CA GLU A 771 0.66 30.36 10.18
C GLU A 771 1.87 29.83 10.94
N SER A 772 3.03 29.78 10.28
CA SER A 772 4.29 29.46 10.92
C SER A 772 4.66 30.51 11.98
N ALA A 773 5.01 30.09 13.20
CA ALA A 773 5.57 30.96 14.20
C ALA A 773 6.83 31.72 13.71
N ALA A 774 7.54 31.10 12.76
CA ALA A 774 8.73 31.67 12.13
C ALA A 774 8.44 32.81 11.12
N ILE A 775 7.18 33.12 10.83
CA ILE A 775 6.84 34.23 9.91
C ILE A 775 7.46 35.57 10.35
N TRP A 776 7.53 35.76 11.68
CA TRP A 776 8.10 37.00 12.24
C TRP A 776 9.61 37.12 12.08
N ASP A 777 10.28 35.97 11.96
CA ASP A 777 11.74 35.86 11.81
C ASP A 777 12.13 35.73 10.34
N ALA A 778 11.16 35.65 9.42
CA ALA A 778 11.42 35.64 7.98
C ALA A 778 12.22 36.86 7.58
N PRO A 779 13.37 36.74 6.86
CA PRO A 779 14.31 37.84 6.63
C PRO A 779 13.67 39.10 6.01
N GLU A 780 12.70 38.91 5.09
CA GLU A 780 11.98 40.03 4.46
C GLU A 780 11.04 40.74 5.44
N VAL A 781 10.35 39.96 6.30
CA VAL A 781 9.42 40.49 7.31
C VAL A 781 10.22 41.25 8.39
N ALA A 782 11.30 40.65 8.89
CA ALA A 782 12.17 41.24 9.89
C ALA A 782 12.82 42.53 9.37
N LYS A 783 13.33 42.54 8.12
CA LYS A 783 13.91 43.70 7.47
C LYS A 783 12.91 44.85 7.26
N ALA A 784 11.65 44.53 7.03
CA ALA A 784 10.56 45.51 6.87
C ALA A 784 10.08 46.08 8.22
N GLY A 785 10.60 45.60 9.34
CA GLY A 785 10.27 46.04 10.70
C GLY A 785 9.57 45.01 11.57
N GLY A 786 9.00 43.95 10.99
CA GLY A 786 8.49 42.75 11.65
C GLY A 786 7.52 42.99 12.80
N LEU A 787 7.53 42.11 13.79
CA LEU A 787 6.66 42.16 14.95
C LEU A 787 6.73 43.47 15.77
N PRO A 788 7.88 44.10 15.96
CA PRO A 788 7.96 45.40 16.67
C PRO A 788 7.16 46.54 16.03
N VAL A 789 7.07 46.56 14.70
CA VAL A 789 6.29 47.57 13.96
C VAL A 789 4.79 47.28 14.12
N LEU A 790 4.35 46.03 13.98
CA LEU A 790 2.95 45.65 14.11
C LEU A 790 2.41 45.87 15.51
N LYS A 791 3.23 45.64 16.57
CA LYS A 791 2.83 45.93 17.95
C LYS A 791 2.48 47.40 18.22
N LYS A 792 2.93 48.31 17.37
CA LYS A 792 2.63 49.74 17.44
C LYS A 792 1.31 50.10 16.73
N LEU A 793 0.67 49.16 16.02
CA LEU A 793 -0.57 49.37 15.30
C LEU A 793 -1.79 49.06 16.18
N ALA A 794 -1.87 49.63 17.38
CA ALA A 794 -2.97 49.35 18.33
C ALA A 794 -4.37 49.57 17.73
N GLN A 795 -4.49 50.41 16.70
CA GLN A 795 -5.75 50.65 15.99
C GLN A 795 -6.24 49.47 15.12
N LEU A 796 -5.35 48.56 14.77
CA LEU A 796 -5.67 47.34 13.98
C LEU A 796 -5.77 46.09 14.87
N GLY A 797 -5.53 46.21 16.16
CA GLY A 797 -5.56 45.11 17.14
C GLY A 797 -4.18 44.51 17.44
N LYS A 798 -4.19 43.34 18.02
CA LYS A 798 -2.98 42.55 18.35
C LYS A 798 -2.33 41.99 17.07
N PRO A 799 -1.02 41.66 17.06
CA PRO A 799 -0.34 41.13 15.86
C PRO A 799 -1.02 39.93 15.19
N HIS A 800 -1.62 39.01 15.95
CA HIS A 800 -2.35 37.87 15.39
C HIS A 800 -3.67 38.34 14.70
N GLU A 801 -4.38 39.29 15.27
CA GLU A 801 -5.60 39.85 14.66
C GLU A 801 -5.27 40.61 13.36
N ILE A 802 -4.10 41.26 13.30
CA ILE A 802 -3.60 41.90 12.07
C ILE A 802 -3.26 40.84 11.01
N LEU A 803 -2.69 39.70 11.44
CA LEU A 803 -2.42 38.58 10.55
C LEU A 803 -3.71 38.00 9.97
N ASP A 804 -4.75 37.84 10.81
CA ASP A 804 -6.06 37.35 10.39
C ASP A 804 -6.72 38.31 9.41
N GLN A 805 -6.66 39.62 9.64
CA GLN A 805 -7.11 40.63 8.67
C GLN A 805 -6.32 40.58 7.35
N THR A 806 -5.05 40.20 7.40
CA THR A 806 -4.23 40.00 6.19
C THR A 806 -4.68 38.76 5.43
N LYS A 807 -4.93 37.64 6.13
CA LYS A 807 -5.50 36.42 5.54
C LYS A 807 -6.86 36.67 4.87
N GLU A 808 -7.75 37.38 5.56
CA GLU A 808 -9.06 37.70 4.99
C GLU A 808 -8.96 38.44 3.64
N ARG A 809 -7.92 39.25 3.47
CA ARG A 809 -7.69 40.03 2.24
C ARG A 809 -6.94 39.25 1.17
N LEU A 810 -6.17 38.25 1.55
CA LEU A 810 -5.52 37.31 0.62
C LEU A 810 -6.52 36.34 0.01
N PHE A 811 -7.48 35.84 0.80
CA PHE A 811 -8.47 34.85 0.37
C PHE A 811 -9.80 35.47 -0.08
N VAL A 812 -9.77 36.57 -0.78
CA VAL A 812 -10.95 37.11 -1.48
C VAL A 812 -11.23 36.26 -2.71
N ALA A 813 -12.53 35.89 -2.89
CA ALA A 813 -13.01 35.09 -4.02
C ALA A 813 -12.83 35.81 -5.39
#